data_9b8cb9350909ac52c66fff8f2d0a66a6
#
_entry.id   9b8cb9350909ac52c66fff8f2d0a66a6
#
_cell.length_a   1.000
_cell.length_b   1.000
_cell.length_c   1.000
_cell.angle_alpha   90.00
_cell.angle_beta   90.00
_cell.angle_gamma   90.00
#
_symmetry.space_group_name_H-M   'P 1'
#
loop_
_entity.id
_entity.type
_entity.pdbx_description
1 polymer ?
#
loop_
_entity_poly.entity_id
_entity_poly.type
_entity_poly.pdbx_seq_one_letter_code
_entity_poly.pdbx_strand_id
1 'polypeptide(L)'
;MERLKSIILLVAVAFIPVSAQETTFSNTVLAPGWTKLSFEAPVPASYTLSSYHPASNGSVIDSDGTSLDLHEIFDDKVVLLNFMYSTCTDVNGCPLATAVFHKVKNLLDKDPEIGKQVSLISLSFDPANDSPDVMKLYGDGSDTGVVDWKFLTTNSLKELDPILDGYSQRIIKDYDEDGNYIGSISHILRVFLIDKRKEVRNIYSVSFLHSDVLIGDIKTLLDPNTNNGTVVAASSLDAGFGPGTGSSLAKPGDYKEGYEREDYVTNAQDLERTGVATDLYSMISKTQLGLPKLITTPGANLTREKIALGRKLFYDRRLSHTDTISCAICHVPEMGFAHNELSIAVGTEGRSNLRNAPTILNVALLSRFFHDAREHSLENQVWGPLLSHEEMANPSPGYLIKKIKNIPDYDNLFEEAYGEGPSIDTLSKAFSAYQYALMSGNSSFDKWYYGGDRNAISRDAQKGFEIFTGKGSCISCHTVGEDFALFTDEKLHNTGIGFDASMYVEPPKKKVVLAPGLVIDIDTSSYKNNVAFKDEILPNDLGLYTVTQDPNDRWKFRTPSLRNVAITGPYMHNGSIGTLKEVVQFYNKGGIRQIGKMKNDNVSPLMFPLELSEREVDQVVEFLKTLTGSNVNELILDAKAAPIGEISLEDPNWFHENKPKYKETL
;
A
#
# COMPACT_ATOMS: atom_id res chain seq x y z
N MET A 1 44.81 72.79 -37.38
CA MET A 1 44.04 72.33 -38.55
C MET A 1 44.05 70.83 -38.45
N GLU A 2 42.93 70.25 -38.54
CA GLU A 2 42.47 68.97 -38.82
C GLU A 2 41.52 68.34 -37.76
N ARG A 3 40.40 67.99 -38.30
CA ARG A 3 39.17 67.62 -37.58
C ARG A 3 39.21 66.21 -37.12
N LEU A 4 38.94 65.97 -35.84
CA LEU A 4 38.59 64.64 -35.31
C LEU A 4 37.10 64.42 -35.50
N LYS A 5 36.75 63.47 -36.37
CA LYS A 5 35.37 62.97 -36.52
C LYS A 5 35.11 61.92 -35.46
N SER A 6 34.22 62.19 -34.51
CA SER A 6 33.69 61.22 -33.60
C SER A 6 32.70 60.31 -34.30
N ILE A 7 32.98 59.02 -34.34
CA ILE A 7 32.05 57.96 -34.73
C ILE A 7 31.29 57.51 -33.47
N ILE A 8 30.01 57.84 -33.44
CA ILE A 8 29.09 57.32 -32.41
C ILE A 8 28.64 55.93 -32.92
N LEU A 9 29.09 54.88 -32.21
CA LEU A 9 28.63 53.51 -32.46
C LEU A 9 27.35 53.31 -31.65
N LEU A 10 26.19 53.29 -32.34
CA LEU A 10 24.92 52.90 -31.72
C LEU A 10 24.92 51.38 -31.56
N VAL A 11 25.07 50.92 -30.30
CA VAL A 11 24.83 49.52 -29.94
C VAL A 11 23.31 49.34 -29.77
N ALA A 12 22.68 48.75 -30.73
CA ALA A 12 21.30 48.30 -30.64
C ALA A 12 21.26 47.08 -29.68
N VAL A 13 20.84 47.28 -28.43
CA VAL A 13 20.52 46.21 -27.52
C VAL A 13 19.21 45.59 -27.97
N ALA A 14 19.29 44.45 -28.66
CA ALA A 14 18.14 43.61 -28.93
C ALA A 14 17.62 43.05 -27.63
N PHE A 15 16.50 43.56 -27.16
CA PHE A 15 15.70 42.90 -26.12
C PHE A 15 15.19 41.57 -26.72
N ILE A 16 15.84 40.48 -26.39
CA ILE A 16 15.26 39.14 -26.56
C ILE A 16 14.24 39.02 -25.38
N PRO A 17 12.94 38.84 -25.66
CA PRO A 17 12.02 38.52 -24.60
C PRO A 17 12.44 37.15 -24.06
N VAL A 18 12.93 37.12 -22.82
CA VAL A 18 13.01 35.88 -22.07
C VAL A 18 11.57 35.42 -21.89
N SER A 19 11.14 34.53 -22.74
CA SER A 19 9.91 33.78 -22.51
C SER A 19 10.15 33.11 -21.15
N ALA A 20 9.37 33.51 -20.14
CA ALA A 20 9.22 32.71 -18.95
C ALA A 20 8.82 31.32 -19.44
N GLN A 21 9.76 30.37 -19.42
CA GLN A 21 9.42 28.97 -19.49
C GLN A 21 8.59 28.75 -18.22
N GLU A 22 7.27 28.69 -18.40
CA GLU A 22 6.42 28.01 -17.47
C GLU A 22 7.03 26.63 -17.30
N THR A 23 7.71 26.43 -16.18
CA THR A 23 8.06 25.12 -15.73
C THR A 23 6.74 24.39 -15.55
N THR A 24 6.32 23.68 -16.57
CA THR A 24 5.25 22.72 -16.48
C THR A 24 5.68 21.70 -15.44
N PHE A 25 5.14 21.83 -14.22
CA PHE A 25 5.18 20.78 -13.22
C PHE A 25 4.35 19.60 -13.74
N SER A 26 4.91 18.82 -14.65
CA SER A 26 4.20 17.74 -15.34
C SER A 26 4.08 16.46 -14.52
N ASN A 27 4.54 16.44 -13.25
CA ASN A 27 4.45 15.27 -12.38
C ASN A 27 4.07 15.67 -10.94
N THR A 28 3.11 16.56 -10.77
CA THR A 28 2.54 16.81 -9.46
C THR A 28 1.61 15.64 -9.13
N VAL A 29 2.05 14.72 -8.30
CA VAL A 29 1.17 13.70 -7.73
C VAL A 29 0.23 14.44 -6.80
N LEU A 30 -1.03 14.57 -7.18
CA LEU A 30 -2.06 15.12 -6.32
C LEU A 30 -2.36 14.12 -5.21
N ALA A 31 -2.68 14.63 -4.02
CA ALA A 31 -3.17 13.80 -2.94
C ALA A 31 -4.40 12.98 -3.39
N PRO A 32 -4.61 11.73 -2.89
CA PRO A 32 -5.70 10.86 -3.35
C PRO A 32 -7.07 11.53 -3.38
N GLY A 33 -7.41 12.32 -2.37
CA GLY A 33 -8.67 13.08 -2.32
C GLY A 33 -8.82 14.18 -3.37
N TRP A 34 -7.81 14.41 -4.21
CA TRP A 34 -7.81 15.44 -5.26
C TRP A 34 -7.75 14.87 -6.68
N THR A 35 -7.37 13.63 -6.84
CA THR A 35 -7.42 12.92 -8.11
C THR A 35 -8.87 12.66 -8.52
N LYS A 36 -9.10 12.31 -9.76
CA LYS A 36 -10.40 11.80 -10.18
C LYS A 36 -10.61 10.42 -9.54
N LEU A 37 -11.83 10.15 -9.05
CA LEU A 37 -12.19 8.81 -8.60
C LEU A 37 -11.93 7.77 -9.70
N SER A 38 -11.43 6.61 -9.33
CA SER A 38 -11.26 5.47 -10.24
C SER A 38 -12.57 4.75 -10.54
N PHE A 39 -13.64 5.11 -9.85
CA PHE A 39 -15.00 4.56 -10.00
C PHE A 39 -16.03 5.70 -10.07
N GLU A 40 -17.25 5.42 -10.48
CA GLU A 40 -18.36 6.36 -10.40
C GLU A 40 -18.82 6.48 -8.94
N ALA A 41 -18.83 7.72 -8.42
CA ALA A 41 -19.39 7.96 -7.10
C ALA A 41 -20.88 7.57 -7.08
N PRO A 42 -21.37 6.92 -6.01
CA PRO A 42 -22.76 6.58 -5.89
C PRO A 42 -23.65 7.83 -5.95
N VAL A 43 -24.82 7.69 -6.58
CA VAL A 43 -25.76 8.80 -6.67
C VAL A 43 -26.30 9.07 -5.25
N PRO A 44 -26.20 10.31 -4.73
CA PRO A 44 -26.73 10.64 -3.41
C PRO A 44 -28.19 10.22 -3.26
N ALA A 45 -28.58 9.74 -2.09
CA ALA A 45 -29.90 9.24 -1.75
C ALA A 45 -30.37 7.99 -2.53
N SER A 46 -29.52 7.38 -3.35
CA SER A 46 -29.82 6.08 -3.98
C SER A 46 -29.46 4.88 -3.09
N TYR A 47 -28.86 5.13 -1.94
CA TYR A 47 -28.40 4.13 -0.96
C TYR A 47 -28.63 4.62 0.47
N THR A 48 -28.47 3.73 1.43
CA THR A 48 -28.54 4.05 2.85
C THR A 48 -27.19 3.77 3.52
N LEU A 49 -26.82 4.58 4.50
CA LEU A 49 -25.64 4.35 5.32
C LEU A 49 -26.04 3.64 6.61
N SER A 50 -25.38 2.55 6.93
CA SER A 50 -25.57 1.82 8.20
C SER A 50 -25.14 2.65 9.39
N SER A 51 -25.67 2.33 10.57
CA SER A 51 -25.11 2.83 11.83
C SER A 51 -24.10 1.81 12.35
N TYR A 52 -22.85 2.25 12.57
CA TYR A 52 -21.81 1.38 13.11
C TYR A 52 -21.86 1.32 14.64
N HIS A 53 -21.85 2.48 15.27
CA HIS A 53 -21.92 2.64 16.72
C HIS A 53 -22.26 4.10 17.08
N PRO A 54 -22.74 4.37 18.31
CA PRO A 54 -22.88 5.73 18.78
C PRO A 54 -21.53 6.48 18.75
N ALA A 55 -21.56 7.73 18.34
CA ALA A 55 -20.40 8.61 18.42
C ALA A 55 -19.99 8.82 19.87
N SER A 56 -18.69 8.71 20.14
CA SER A 56 -18.17 8.92 21.50
C SER A 56 -18.25 10.38 21.90
N ASN A 57 -18.45 10.61 23.19
CA ASN A 57 -18.54 11.93 23.79
C ASN A 57 -17.40 12.17 24.77
N GLY A 58 -17.11 13.43 25.10
CA GLY A 58 -16.12 13.82 26.10
C GLY A 58 -15.91 15.32 26.15
N SER A 59 -15.20 15.78 27.17
CA SER A 59 -14.88 17.19 27.34
C SER A 59 -13.77 17.60 26.39
N VAL A 60 -13.98 18.68 25.64
CA VAL A 60 -13.04 19.28 24.71
C VAL A 60 -12.93 20.78 24.92
N ILE A 61 -11.90 21.39 24.38
CA ILE A 61 -11.65 22.84 24.44
C ILE A 61 -11.61 23.38 23.01
N ASP A 62 -12.46 24.36 22.73
CA ASP A 62 -12.42 25.07 21.45
C ASP A 62 -11.17 25.98 21.35
N SER A 63 -10.85 26.40 20.16
CA SER A 63 -9.75 27.29 19.83
C SER A 63 -9.84 28.68 20.49
N ASP A 64 -11.01 29.08 21.01
CA ASP A 64 -11.20 30.28 21.83
C ASP A 64 -10.97 30.06 23.34
N GLY A 65 -10.65 28.83 23.74
CA GLY A 65 -10.43 28.42 25.13
C GLY A 65 -11.71 27.99 25.87
N THR A 66 -12.86 27.95 25.22
CA THR A 66 -14.13 27.52 25.83
C THR A 66 -14.13 26.01 25.98
N SER A 67 -14.38 25.51 27.19
CA SER A 67 -14.58 24.09 27.46
C SER A 67 -16.04 23.70 27.14
N LEU A 68 -16.20 22.65 26.34
CA LEU A 68 -17.48 22.19 25.82
C LEU A 68 -17.53 20.65 25.88
N ASP A 69 -18.74 20.14 25.80
CA ASP A 69 -18.96 18.72 25.52
C ASP A 69 -18.93 18.47 24.00
N LEU A 70 -18.24 17.45 23.53
CA LEU A 70 -18.09 17.17 22.09
C LEU A 70 -19.46 17.01 21.41
N HIS A 71 -20.43 16.41 22.09
CA HIS A 71 -21.78 16.24 21.58
C HIS A 71 -22.59 17.56 21.53
N GLU A 72 -22.22 18.58 22.29
CA GLU A 72 -22.82 19.91 22.18
C GLU A 72 -22.37 20.61 20.89
N ILE A 73 -21.12 20.36 20.45
CA ILE A 73 -20.58 20.93 19.21
C ILE A 73 -21.24 20.34 17.97
N PHE A 74 -21.76 19.11 18.05
CA PHE A 74 -22.46 18.49 16.92
C PHE A 74 -23.74 19.22 16.50
N ASP A 75 -24.41 19.90 17.43
CA ASP A 75 -25.51 20.87 17.21
C ASP A 75 -26.53 20.44 16.16
N ASP A 76 -27.05 19.22 16.24
CA ASP A 76 -28.02 18.63 15.30
C ASP A 76 -27.59 18.72 13.82
N LYS A 77 -26.28 18.67 13.55
CA LYS A 77 -25.68 18.67 12.21
C LYS A 77 -25.14 17.29 11.84
N VAL A 78 -24.91 17.10 10.56
CA VAL A 78 -24.05 16.02 10.07
C VAL A 78 -22.60 16.45 10.28
N VAL A 79 -21.80 15.61 10.93
CA VAL A 79 -20.43 15.94 11.34
C VAL A 79 -19.43 15.10 10.58
N LEU A 80 -18.37 15.73 10.08
CA LEU A 80 -17.13 15.08 9.69
C LEU A 80 -16.10 15.36 10.78
N LEU A 81 -15.68 14.31 11.49
CA LEU A 81 -14.67 14.38 12.54
C LEU A 81 -13.38 13.72 12.08
N ASN A 82 -12.28 14.43 12.19
CA ASN A 82 -10.94 13.84 12.09
C ASN A 82 -10.10 14.09 13.35
N PHE A 83 -9.17 13.18 13.60
CA PHE A 83 -8.15 13.34 14.62
C PHE A 83 -6.85 13.78 13.98
N MET A 84 -6.14 14.73 14.59
CA MET A 84 -4.93 15.32 14.05
C MET A 84 -3.97 15.81 15.15
N TYR A 85 -2.80 16.26 14.78
CA TYR A 85 -1.94 17.11 15.61
C TYR A 85 -1.19 18.11 14.73
N SER A 86 -0.92 19.29 15.27
CA SER A 86 -0.46 20.46 14.49
C SER A 86 0.91 20.27 13.85
N THR A 87 1.76 19.44 14.44
CA THR A 87 3.13 19.16 13.96
C THR A 87 3.23 17.92 13.07
N CYS A 88 2.09 17.36 12.66
CA CYS A 88 2.07 16.19 11.77
C CYS A 88 2.70 16.51 10.42
N THR A 89 3.72 15.73 10.05
CA THR A 89 4.47 15.90 8.80
C THR A 89 4.19 14.79 7.79
N ASP A 90 3.38 13.80 8.15
CA ASP A 90 2.94 12.74 7.24
C ASP A 90 1.96 13.31 6.21
N VAL A 91 2.39 13.37 4.95
CA VAL A 91 1.60 13.92 3.83
C VAL A 91 0.30 13.14 3.57
N ASN A 92 0.26 11.86 3.92
CA ASN A 92 -0.92 11.00 3.83
C ASN A 92 -1.72 10.96 5.13
N GLY A 93 -1.30 11.70 6.14
CA GLY A 93 -1.94 11.83 7.45
C GLY A 93 -2.77 13.10 7.58
N CYS A 94 -2.52 13.86 8.66
CA CYS A 94 -3.29 15.07 8.99
C CYS A 94 -3.33 16.13 7.87
N PRO A 95 -2.23 16.42 7.13
CA PRO A 95 -2.26 17.35 6.01
C PRO A 95 -3.23 16.94 4.90
N LEU A 96 -3.33 15.64 4.59
CA LEU A 96 -4.30 15.15 3.61
C LEU A 96 -5.74 15.38 4.07
N ALA A 97 -6.07 15.01 5.32
CA ALA A 97 -7.41 15.22 5.87
C ALA A 97 -7.79 16.70 5.85
N THR A 98 -6.88 17.57 6.27
CA THR A 98 -7.06 19.04 6.25
C THR A 98 -7.32 19.54 4.82
N ALA A 99 -6.55 19.08 3.83
CA ALA A 99 -6.73 19.46 2.42
C ALA A 99 -8.11 19.02 1.89
N VAL A 100 -8.52 17.79 2.19
CA VAL A 100 -9.83 17.27 1.77
C VAL A 100 -10.95 18.04 2.47
N PHE A 101 -10.83 18.36 3.75
CA PHE A 101 -11.80 19.17 4.48
C PHE A 101 -11.95 20.58 3.88
N HIS A 102 -10.85 21.24 3.49
CA HIS A 102 -10.92 22.50 2.74
C HIS A 102 -11.70 22.35 1.43
N LYS A 103 -11.48 21.26 0.70
CA LYS A 103 -12.20 21.02 -0.56
C LYS A 103 -13.68 20.77 -0.31
N VAL A 104 -14.03 19.94 0.69
CA VAL A 104 -15.42 19.67 1.10
C VAL A 104 -16.11 20.96 1.53
N LYS A 105 -15.46 21.73 2.42
CA LYS A 105 -15.97 23.04 2.87
C LYS A 105 -16.27 23.97 1.69
N ASN A 106 -15.29 24.15 0.79
CA ASN A 106 -15.45 25.02 -0.39
C ASN A 106 -16.57 24.59 -1.33
N LEU A 107 -16.88 23.29 -1.40
CA LEU A 107 -17.98 22.78 -2.21
C LEU A 107 -19.33 22.98 -1.50
N LEU A 108 -19.40 22.74 -0.19
CA LEU A 108 -20.59 22.91 0.61
C LEU A 108 -20.95 24.38 0.86
N ASP A 109 -19.97 25.28 0.95
CA ASP A 109 -20.18 26.72 1.04
C ASP A 109 -20.90 27.28 -0.21
N LYS A 110 -20.80 26.60 -1.36
CA LYS A 110 -21.54 26.92 -2.58
C LYS A 110 -22.99 26.43 -2.57
N ASP A 111 -23.34 25.58 -1.60
CA ASP A 111 -24.68 25.04 -1.40
C ASP A 111 -25.12 25.34 0.04
N PRO A 112 -25.53 26.57 0.36
CA PRO A 112 -25.83 27.01 1.73
C PRO A 112 -26.94 26.22 2.44
N GLU A 113 -27.83 25.60 1.69
CA GLU A 113 -28.93 24.81 2.28
C GLU A 113 -28.40 23.51 2.88
N ILE A 114 -27.38 22.93 2.26
CA ILE A 114 -26.65 21.75 2.80
C ILE A 114 -25.57 22.20 3.79
N GLY A 115 -24.78 23.19 3.42
CA GLY A 115 -23.65 23.66 4.23
C GLY A 115 -23.99 24.03 5.67
N LYS A 116 -25.16 24.67 5.91
CA LYS A 116 -25.65 24.99 7.25
C LYS A 116 -25.95 23.77 8.13
N GLN A 117 -26.18 22.63 7.53
CA GLN A 117 -26.51 21.38 8.20
C GLN A 117 -25.27 20.49 8.44
N VAL A 118 -24.07 20.98 8.10
CA VAL A 118 -22.81 20.22 8.21
C VAL A 118 -21.84 20.97 9.13
N SER A 119 -21.10 20.23 9.95
CA SER A 119 -20.00 20.73 10.74
C SER A 119 -18.75 19.90 10.47
N LEU A 120 -17.61 20.54 10.34
CA LEU A 120 -16.30 19.91 10.30
C LEU A 120 -15.63 20.05 11.66
N ILE A 121 -15.00 18.99 12.14
CA ILE A 121 -14.31 18.99 13.43
C ILE A 121 -12.95 18.36 13.26
N SER A 122 -11.91 19.09 13.67
CA SER A 122 -10.54 18.61 13.79
C SER A 122 -10.15 18.62 15.27
N LEU A 123 -10.05 17.44 15.87
CA LEU A 123 -9.69 17.26 17.29
C LEU A 123 -8.22 16.82 17.39
N SER A 124 -7.43 17.61 18.13
CA SER A 124 -6.04 17.24 18.37
C SER A 124 -5.94 16.06 19.34
N PHE A 125 -5.05 15.14 19.03
CA PHE A 125 -4.66 14.09 19.95
C PHE A 125 -3.29 14.32 20.63
N ASP A 126 -2.74 15.54 20.52
CA ASP A 126 -1.55 15.98 21.25
C ASP A 126 -1.80 17.21 22.13
N PRO A 127 -2.64 17.09 23.15
CA PRO A 127 -3.01 18.24 23.99
C PRO A 127 -1.84 18.89 24.73
N ALA A 128 -0.69 18.21 24.82
CA ALA A 128 0.50 18.75 25.45
C ALA A 128 1.14 19.87 24.58
N ASN A 129 1.03 19.77 23.26
CA ASN A 129 1.62 20.72 22.33
C ASN A 129 0.56 21.57 21.61
N ASP A 130 -0.64 21.04 21.42
CA ASP A 130 -1.74 21.67 20.72
C ASP A 130 -2.68 22.38 21.69
N SER A 131 -2.20 23.50 22.27
CA SER A 131 -3.03 24.39 23.08
C SER A 131 -4.15 25.04 22.23
N PRO A 132 -5.20 25.63 22.85
CA PRO A 132 -6.23 26.37 22.13
C PRO A 132 -5.65 27.44 21.18
N ASP A 133 -4.61 28.16 21.59
CA ASP A 133 -3.94 29.15 20.74
C ASP A 133 -3.26 28.51 19.51
N VAL A 134 -2.66 27.33 19.67
CA VAL A 134 -2.06 26.57 18.55
C VAL A 134 -3.17 26.09 17.61
N MET A 135 -4.26 25.57 18.14
CA MET A 135 -5.41 25.12 17.35
C MET A 135 -6.07 26.27 16.60
N LYS A 136 -6.13 27.48 17.22
CA LYS A 136 -6.59 28.70 16.58
C LYS A 136 -5.71 29.09 15.40
N LEU A 137 -4.39 29.08 15.60
CA LEU A 137 -3.42 29.36 14.53
C LEU A 137 -3.50 28.34 13.39
N TYR A 138 -3.70 27.06 13.72
CA TYR A 138 -3.84 26.00 12.73
C TYR A 138 -5.12 26.18 11.90
N GLY A 139 -6.21 26.63 12.52
CA GLY A 139 -7.50 26.91 11.88
C GLY A 139 -7.62 28.27 11.23
N ASP A 140 -6.57 29.11 11.26
CA ASP A 140 -6.64 30.47 10.73
C ASP A 140 -7.06 30.49 9.24
N GLY A 141 -8.03 31.33 8.93
CA GLY A 141 -8.63 31.42 7.59
C GLY A 141 -9.69 30.38 7.28
N SER A 142 -10.00 29.45 8.18
CA SER A 142 -11.07 28.44 8.00
C SER A 142 -12.47 28.95 8.48
N ASP A 143 -12.52 30.06 9.17
CA ASP A 143 -13.75 30.63 9.77
C ASP A 143 -14.69 31.33 8.76
N THR A 144 -14.33 31.30 7.48
CA THR A 144 -15.13 31.97 6.43
C THR A 144 -16.09 31.01 5.76
N GLY A 145 -17.30 31.47 5.45
CA GLY A 145 -18.30 30.68 4.72
C GLY A 145 -19.47 30.24 5.59
N VAL A 146 -20.18 29.23 5.13
CA VAL A 146 -21.43 28.74 5.74
C VAL A 146 -21.19 27.51 6.59
N VAL A 147 -20.21 26.69 6.22
CA VAL A 147 -19.86 25.46 6.92
C VAL A 147 -18.97 25.81 8.12
N ASP A 148 -19.45 25.44 9.30
CA ASP A 148 -18.71 25.58 10.54
C ASP A 148 -17.56 24.55 10.60
N TRP A 149 -16.33 24.99 10.90
CA TRP A 149 -15.18 24.11 11.08
C TRP A 149 -14.48 24.42 12.40
N LYS A 150 -14.59 23.51 13.33
CA LYS A 150 -14.03 23.61 14.67
C LYS A 150 -12.68 22.93 14.80
N PHE A 151 -11.77 23.59 15.50
CA PHE A 151 -10.44 23.07 15.84
C PHE A 151 -10.34 22.93 17.35
N LEU A 152 -10.31 21.69 17.82
CA LEU A 152 -10.49 21.35 19.22
C LEU A 152 -9.24 20.69 19.79
N THR A 153 -9.07 20.83 21.10
CA THR A 153 -8.08 20.11 21.92
C THR A 153 -8.73 19.62 23.21
N THR A 154 -7.95 19.04 24.12
CA THR A 154 -8.36 18.69 25.48
C THR A 154 -7.35 19.21 26.50
N ASN A 155 -7.69 19.22 27.80
CA ASN A 155 -6.72 19.63 28.84
C ASN A 155 -5.62 18.60 29.05
N SER A 156 -5.86 17.35 28.71
CA SER A 156 -4.94 16.24 28.98
C SER A 156 -5.27 15.01 28.15
N LEU A 157 -4.29 14.11 28.01
CA LEU A 157 -4.51 12.78 27.46
C LEU A 157 -5.58 12.00 28.23
N LYS A 158 -5.67 12.17 29.55
CA LYS A 158 -6.67 11.48 30.37
C LYS A 158 -8.11 11.85 29.97
N GLU A 159 -8.34 13.09 29.54
CA GLU A 159 -9.66 13.51 29.03
C GLU A 159 -9.88 13.08 27.59
N LEU A 160 -8.80 12.97 26.82
CA LEU A 160 -8.83 12.55 25.43
C LEU A 160 -9.00 11.03 25.25
N ASP A 161 -8.34 10.21 26.08
CA ASP A 161 -8.32 8.74 25.95
C ASP A 161 -9.72 8.12 25.81
N PRO A 162 -10.75 8.49 26.61
CA PRO A 162 -12.09 7.93 26.43
C PRO A 162 -12.73 8.28 25.07
N ILE A 163 -12.40 9.46 24.51
CA ILE A 163 -12.86 9.85 23.18
C ILE A 163 -12.17 8.97 22.12
N LEU A 164 -10.85 8.86 22.17
CA LEU A 164 -10.08 8.02 21.25
C LEU A 164 -10.51 6.55 21.28
N ASP A 165 -10.70 6.00 22.48
CA ASP A 165 -11.16 4.62 22.68
C ASP A 165 -12.53 4.39 22.05
N GLY A 166 -13.47 5.33 22.23
CA GLY A 166 -14.81 5.22 21.66
C GLY A 166 -14.86 5.30 20.13
N TYR A 167 -13.88 5.91 19.50
CA TYR A 167 -13.69 5.90 18.05
C TYR A 167 -12.70 4.83 17.58
N SER A 168 -12.22 3.97 18.47
CA SER A 168 -11.16 3.00 18.18
C SER A 168 -9.92 3.64 17.53
N GLN A 169 -9.70 4.93 17.82
CA GLN A 169 -8.61 5.72 17.29
C GLN A 169 -7.41 5.60 18.23
N ARG A 170 -6.57 4.61 17.99
CA ARG A 170 -5.36 4.43 18.79
C ARG A 170 -4.25 5.36 18.30
N ILE A 171 -3.50 5.88 19.24
CA ILE A 171 -2.28 6.65 19.01
C ILE A 171 -1.12 5.99 19.76
N ILE A 172 0.07 6.08 19.16
CA ILE A 172 1.31 5.62 19.79
C ILE A 172 2.27 6.77 19.77
N LYS A 173 2.71 7.20 20.95
CA LYS A 173 3.78 8.18 21.09
C LYS A 173 5.11 7.48 20.92
N ASP A 174 5.95 8.02 20.06
CA ASP A 174 7.29 7.50 19.85
C ASP A 174 8.24 8.06 20.92
N TYR A 175 9.04 7.19 21.51
CA TYR A 175 9.99 7.53 22.58
C TYR A 175 11.40 7.10 22.17
N ASP A 176 12.42 7.86 22.64
CA ASP A 176 13.81 7.49 22.47
C ASP A 176 14.24 6.34 23.39
N GLU A 177 15.48 5.88 23.26
CA GLU A 177 16.06 4.82 24.10
C GLU A 177 16.13 5.21 25.58
N ASP A 178 16.16 6.52 25.88
CA ASP A 178 16.14 7.06 27.23
C ASP A 178 14.72 7.27 27.78
N GLY A 179 13.69 6.96 26.97
CA GLY A 179 12.29 7.09 27.35
C GLY A 179 11.74 8.51 27.21
N ASN A 180 12.39 9.40 26.48
CA ASN A 180 11.87 10.75 26.21
C ASN A 180 10.97 10.73 24.97
N TYR A 181 9.85 11.44 25.05
CA TYR A 181 8.96 11.62 23.91
C TYR A 181 9.64 12.43 22.80
N ILE A 182 9.60 11.96 21.57
CA ILE A 182 10.34 12.52 20.43
C ILE A 182 9.52 13.45 19.53
N GLY A 183 8.27 13.73 19.91
CA GLY A 183 7.41 14.69 19.19
C GLY A 183 6.65 14.08 18.01
N SER A 184 6.77 12.78 17.76
CA SER A 184 6.00 12.08 16.74
C SER A 184 4.94 11.17 17.36
N ILE A 185 3.78 11.10 16.69
CA ILE A 185 2.65 10.27 17.10
C ILE A 185 2.22 9.43 15.91
N SER A 186 2.45 8.13 16.02
CA SER A 186 1.96 7.16 15.03
C SER A 186 0.45 6.94 15.20
N HIS A 187 -0.29 7.07 14.13
CA HIS A 187 -1.75 6.92 14.10
C HIS A 187 -2.22 6.53 12.71
N ILE A 188 -3.42 5.95 12.63
CA ILE A 188 -4.09 5.69 11.36
C ILE A 188 -5.01 6.86 11.04
N LEU A 189 -4.89 7.43 9.84
CA LEU A 189 -5.81 8.46 9.39
C LEU A 189 -7.21 7.86 9.21
N ARG A 190 -8.15 8.39 9.98
CA ARG A 190 -9.58 8.10 9.86
C ARG A 190 -10.38 9.38 9.93
N VAL A 191 -11.40 9.47 9.08
CA VAL A 191 -12.41 10.52 9.12
C VAL A 191 -13.75 9.86 9.38
N PHE A 192 -14.48 10.33 10.35
CA PHE A 192 -15.75 9.77 10.79
C PHE A 192 -16.88 10.63 10.29
N LEU A 193 -17.87 10.04 9.62
CA LEU A 193 -19.12 10.68 9.27
C LEU A 193 -20.17 10.33 10.33
N ILE A 194 -20.74 11.36 10.97
CA ILE A 194 -21.66 11.20 12.09
C ILE A 194 -22.98 11.90 11.72
N ASP A 195 -24.10 11.22 11.93
CA ASP A 195 -25.42 11.78 11.64
C ASP A 195 -25.96 12.66 12.79
N LYS A 196 -27.07 13.32 12.56
CA LYS A 196 -27.76 14.17 13.54
C LYS A 196 -28.20 13.44 14.81
N ARG A 197 -28.31 12.12 14.78
CA ARG A 197 -28.61 11.26 15.95
C ARG A 197 -27.36 10.87 16.71
N LYS A 198 -26.20 11.37 16.30
CA LYS A 198 -24.90 11.07 16.88
C LYS A 198 -24.49 9.61 16.69
N GLU A 199 -24.86 9.03 15.55
CA GLU A 199 -24.42 7.71 15.13
C GLU A 199 -23.33 7.83 14.06
N VAL A 200 -22.25 7.07 14.21
CA VAL A 200 -21.21 6.95 13.18
C VAL A 200 -21.77 6.17 12.00
N ARG A 201 -21.76 6.78 10.83
CA ARG A 201 -22.41 6.24 9.62
C ARG A 201 -21.43 5.84 8.53
N ASN A 202 -20.22 6.35 8.58
CA ASN A 202 -19.11 5.90 7.74
C ASN A 202 -17.77 6.27 8.36
N ILE A 203 -16.70 5.56 7.95
CA ILE A 203 -15.31 5.79 8.38
C ILE A 203 -14.43 5.74 7.13
N TYR A 204 -13.78 6.85 6.80
CA TYR A 204 -12.94 6.96 5.62
C TYR A 204 -11.46 6.85 5.99
N SER A 205 -10.73 6.00 5.32
CA SER A 205 -9.27 5.93 5.34
C SER A 205 -8.67 6.73 4.19
N VAL A 206 -7.33 6.80 4.12
CA VAL A 206 -6.58 7.55 3.09
C VAL A 206 -7.10 7.29 1.67
N SER A 207 -7.31 6.03 1.30
CA SER A 207 -7.70 5.63 -0.06
C SER A 207 -9.10 6.08 -0.47
N PHE A 208 -9.99 6.27 0.49
CA PHE A 208 -11.40 6.62 0.26
C PHE A 208 -11.76 8.03 0.74
N LEU A 209 -10.78 8.78 1.25
CA LEU A 209 -10.97 10.15 1.69
C LEU A 209 -11.02 11.09 0.48
N HIS A 210 -12.16 11.08 -0.21
CA HIS A 210 -12.40 11.88 -1.42
C HIS A 210 -13.61 12.77 -1.27
N SER A 211 -13.51 14.04 -1.69
CA SER A 211 -14.59 15.03 -1.54
C SER A 211 -15.93 14.59 -2.15
N ASP A 212 -15.91 13.90 -3.29
CA ASP A 212 -17.14 13.52 -3.98
C ASP A 212 -17.87 12.40 -3.22
N VAL A 213 -17.11 11.47 -2.61
CA VAL A 213 -17.67 10.43 -1.74
C VAL A 213 -18.26 11.06 -0.48
N LEU A 214 -17.49 11.89 0.21
CA LEU A 214 -17.93 12.58 1.44
C LEU A 214 -19.19 13.39 1.22
N ILE A 215 -19.27 14.16 0.14
CA ILE A 215 -20.44 14.97 -0.19
C ILE A 215 -21.63 14.10 -0.58
N GLY A 216 -21.41 13.01 -1.29
CA GLY A 216 -22.43 12.02 -1.64
C GLY A 216 -23.08 11.45 -0.39
N ASP A 217 -22.28 11.01 0.58
CA ASP A 217 -22.73 10.45 1.84
C ASP A 217 -23.44 11.49 2.72
N ILE A 218 -22.91 12.72 2.81
CA ILE A 218 -23.57 13.84 3.51
C ILE A 218 -24.96 14.11 2.92
N LYS A 219 -25.08 14.21 1.60
CA LYS A 219 -26.36 14.42 0.92
C LYS A 219 -27.33 13.27 1.16
N THR A 220 -26.83 12.05 1.18
CA THR A 220 -27.62 10.86 1.50
C THR A 220 -28.17 10.92 2.93
N LEU A 221 -27.38 11.33 3.92
CA LEU A 221 -27.84 11.49 5.31
C LEU A 221 -28.84 12.63 5.49
N LEU A 222 -28.77 13.65 4.66
CA LEU A 222 -29.67 14.82 4.75
C LEU A 222 -30.96 14.64 3.95
N ASP A 223 -31.06 13.62 3.09
CA ASP A 223 -32.28 13.34 2.35
C ASP A 223 -33.40 12.78 3.29
N PRO A 224 -34.56 13.41 3.37
CA PRO A 224 -35.63 12.97 4.26
C PRO A 224 -36.20 11.58 3.93
N ASN A 225 -36.00 11.09 2.70
CA ASN A 225 -36.48 9.77 2.31
C ASN A 225 -35.54 8.65 2.77
N THR A 226 -34.26 8.95 2.97
CA THR A 226 -33.24 8.00 3.49
C THR A 226 -33.18 8.02 5.02
N ASN A 227 -33.63 9.10 5.67
CA ASN A 227 -33.57 9.26 7.13
C ASN A 227 -34.67 8.50 7.92
N ASN A 228 -35.64 7.88 7.26
CA ASN A 228 -36.62 7.02 7.90
C ASN A 228 -36.14 5.59 8.17
N GLY A 229 -34.86 5.35 8.02
CA GLY A 229 -34.25 4.08 8.39
C GLY A 229 -34.39 3.87 9.89
N THR A 230 -35.29 2.99 10.27
CA THR A 230 -35.34 2.30 11.56
C THR A 230 -33.91 2.00 11.96
N VAL A 231 -33.54 2.27 13.21
CA VAL A 231 -32.36 1.63 13.83
C VAL A 231 -32.55 0.15 13.61
N VAL A 232 -31.86 -0.37 12.61
CA VAL A 232 -31.81 -1.81 12.40
C VAL A 232 -30.96 -2.29 13.56
N ALA A 233 -31.61 -2.86 14.58
CA ALA A 233 -30.89 -3.54 15.65
C ALA A 233 -29.86 -4.49 15.01
N ALA A 234 -28.72 -4.68 15.62
CA ALA A 234 -27.66 -5.56 15.10
C ALA A 234 -28.18 -6.92 14.60
N SER A 235 -29.28 -7.41 15.21
CA SER A 235 -30.01 -8.62 14.79
C SER A 235 -30.73 -8.53 13.44
N SER A 236 -30.88 -7.35 12.84
CA SER A 236 -31.51 -7.17 11.52
C SER A 236 -30.51 -6.71 10.45
N LEU A 237 -29.27 -6.34 10.83
CA LEU A 237 -28.15 -6.22 9.90
C LEU A 237 -27.81 -7.59 9.29
N ASP A 238 -27.95 -8.65 10.06
CA ASP A 238 -27.74 -10.02 9.60
C ASP A 238 -28.72 -10.47 8.50
N ALA A 239 -29.91 -9.87 8.45
CA ALA A 239 -30.90 -10.19 7.43
C ALA A 239 -30.59 -9.63 6.03
N GLY A 240 -29.69 -8.65 5.94
CA GLY A 240 -29.28 -8.00 4.69
C GLY A 240 -27.98 -8.53 4.10
N PHE A 241 -27.18 -9.27 4.88
CA PHE A 241 -25.83 -9.65 4.51
C PHE A 241 -25.54 -11.15 4.58
N GLY A 242 -26.53 -11.94 4.98
CA GLY A 242 -26.37 -13.40 5.03
C GLY A 242 -26.27 -14.04 3.63
N PRO A 243 -25.71 -15.25 3.53
CA PRO A 243 -25.66 -15.97 2.27
C PRO A 243 -27.04 -16.07 1.64
N GLY A 244 -27.21 -15.48 0.46
CA GLY A 244 -28.47 -15.56 -0.30
C GLY A 244 -29.46 -14.44 -0.06
N THR A 245 -29.09 -13.35 0.57
CA THR A 245 -30.00 -12.21 0.84
C THR A 245 -30.16 -11.21 -0.30
N GLY A 246 -29.57 -11.48 -1.44
CA GLY A 246 -29.97 -10.79 -2.66
C GLY A 246 -29.09 -9.65 -3.13
N SER A 247 -27.98 -9.34 -2.45
CA SER A 247 -27.01 -8.42 -3.04
C SER A 247 -26.46 -8.99 -4.32
N SER A 248 -26.56 -8.24 -5.40
CA SER A 248 -25.94 -8.63 -6.68
C SER A 248 -24.41 -8.63 -6.63
N LEU A 249 -23.82 -7.98 -5.63
CA LEU A 249 -22.40 -7.83 -5.43
C LEU A 249 -21.87 -8.70 -4.28
N ALA A 250 -22.61 -8.77 -3.18
CA ALA A 250 -22.25 -9.61 -2.05
C ALA A 250 -22.67 -11.06 -2.34
N LYS A 251 -21.71 -11.95 -2.37
CA LYS A 251 -21.92 -13.39 -2.57
C LYS A 251 -21.68 -14.11 -1.24
N PRO A 252 -22.14 -15.39 -1.08
CA PRO A 252 -21.85 -16.15 0.11
C PRO A 252 -20.35 -16.11 0.45
N GLY A 253 -19.99 -15.65 1.64
CA GLY A 253 -18.61 -15.45 2.09
C GLY A 253 -18.03 -14.06 1.79
N ASP A 254 -18.79 -13.15 1.22
CA ASP A 254 -18.37 -11.79 0.94
C ASP A 254 -18.97 -10.84 1.97
N TYR A 255 -18.26 -10.65 3.09
CA TYR A 255 -18.70 -9.87 4.25
C TYR A 255 -17.79 -8.69 4.53
N LYS A 256 -17.45 -7.95 3.52
CA LYS A 256 -16.71 -6.71 3.74
C LYS A 256 -17.64 -5.61 4.20
N GLU A 257 -17.23 -4.92 5.23
CA GLU A 257 -18.03 -3.87 5.80
C GLU A 257 -17.98 -2.60 4.94
N GLY A 258 -19.13 -2.04 4.68
CA GLY A 258 -19.31 -0.69 4.17
C GLY A 258 -19.50 -0.55 2.66
N TYR A 259 -18.71 -1.23 1.84
CA TYR A 259 -18.69 -1.01 0.39
C TYR A 259 -19.37 -2.09 -0.44
N GLU A 260 -19.65 -3.23 0.12
CA GLU A 260 -20.25 -4.40 -0.56
C GLU A 260 -21.76 -4.53 -0.34
N ARG A 261 -22.44 -3.42 -0.13
CA ARG A 261 -23.88 -3.40 0.03
C ARG A 261 -24.59 -3.33 -1.31
N GLU A 262 -25.84 -3.82 -1.38
CA GLU A 262 -26.67 -3.77 -2.60
C GLU A 262 -26.89 -2.37 -3.12
N ASP A 263 -26.93 -1.40 -2.22
CA ASP A 263 -27.15 0.01 -2.48
C ASP A 263 -25.85 0.78 -2.80
N TYR A 264 -24.71 0.10 -2.83
CA TYR A 264 -23.42 0.67 -3.19
C TYR A 264 -22.75 -0.17 -4.27
N VAL A 265 -22.85 0.29 -5.51
CA VAL A 265 -22.19 -0.38 -6.65
C VAL A 265 -20.76 0.11 -6.76
N THR A 266 -19.81 -0.80 -6.58
CA THR A 266 -18.39 -0.56 -6.84
C THR A 266 -17.92 -1.33 -8.06
N ASN A 267 -17.07 -0.70 -8.88
CA ASN A 267 -16.39 -1.37 -9.99
C ASN A 267 -15.06 -1.99 -9.57
N ALA A 268 -14.71 -1.92 -8.29
CA ALA A 268 -13.49 -2.51 -7.77
C ALA A 268 -13.68 -4.04 -7.67
N GLN A 269 -13.14 -4.78 -8.62
CA GLN A 269 -13.14 -6.25 -8.60
C GLN A 269 -12.48 -6.83 -7.34
N ASP A 270 -11.57 -6.08 -6.74
CA ASP A 270 -10.82 -6.45 -5.55
C ASP A 270 -11.70 -6.61 -4.31
N LEU A 271 -12.90 -6.03 -4.32
CA LEU A 271 -13.88 -6.18 -3.26
C LEU A 271 -14.73 -7.46 -3.42
N GLU A 272 -14.69 -8.10 -4.57
CA GLU A 272 -15.38 -9.37 -4.79
C GLU A 272 -14.57 -10.54 -4.21
N ARG A 273 -15.00 -11.05 -3.06
CA ARG A 273 -14.41 -12.24 -2.42
C ARG A 273 -14.93 -13.57 -3.00
N THR A 274 -15.28 -13.57 -4.27
CA THR A 274 -15.77 -14.73 -4.99
C THR A 274 -14.60 -15.56 -5.51
N GLY A 275 -13.83 -16.12 -4.61
CA GLY A 275 -12.76 -17.02 -4.96
C GLY A 275 -13.26 -18.44 -5.29
N VAL A 276 -12.43 -19.16 -6.00
CA VAL A 276 -12.59 -20.61 -6.25
C VAL A 276 -11.32 -21.29 -5.77
N ALA A 277 -11.43 -22.04 -4.68
CA ALA A 277 -10.30 -22.81 -4.17
C ALA A 277 -9.79 -23.81 -5.21
N THR A 278 -8.48 -23.78 -5.45
CA THR A 278 -7.79 -24.65 -6.39
C THR A 278 -7.00 -25.71 -5.62
N ASP A 279 -6.94 -26.94 -6.17
CA ASP A 279 -6.00 -27.95 -5.65
C ASP A 279 -4.56 -27.61 -6.07
N LEU A 280 -3.96 -26.69 -5.31
CA LEU A 280 -2.59 -26.23 -5.55
C LEU A 280 -1.59 -27.38 -5.51
N TYR A 281 -1.82 -28.41 -4.67
CA TYR A 281 -0.96 -29.60 -4.61
C TYR A 281 -0.94 -30.35 -5.94
N SER A 282 -2.09 -30.57 -6.55
CA SER A 282 -2.18 -31.20 -7.89
C SER A 282 -1.57 -30.32 -8.97
N MET A 283 -1.70 -29.00 -8.85
CA MET A 283 -1.10 -28.04 -9.78
C MET A 283 0.42 -28.13 -9.79
N ILE A 284 1.07 -28.11 -8.63
CA ILE A 284 2.54 -28.17 -8.53
C ILE A 284 3.13 -29.55 -8.76
N SER A 285 2.31 -30.61 -8.67
CA SER A 285 2.74 -31.97 -8.98
C SER A 285 3.07 -32.16 -10.47
N LYS A 286 2.61 -31.26 -11.33
CA LYS A 286 2.89 -31.23 -12.77
C LYS A 286 3.88 -30.12 -13.07
N THR A 287 4.99 -30.47 -13.73
CA THR A 287 5.94 -29.45 -14.19
C THR A 287 5.25 -28.55 -15.22
N GLN A 288 5.27 -27.23 -14.97
CA GLN A 288 4.75 -26.25 -15.90
C GLN A 288 5.82 -25.91 -16.95
N LEU A 289 5.41 -25.72 -18.19
CA LEU A 289 6.32 -25.37 -19.28
C LEU A 289 7.07 -24.07 -18.94
N GLY A 290 8.36 -24.06 -19.18
CA GLY A 290 9.26 -22.93 -18.92
C GLY A 290 9.71 -22.78 -17.47
N LEU A 291 9.26 -23.65 -16.55
CA LEU A 291 9.73 -23.72 -15.17
C LEU A 291 10.52 -25.02 -14.92
N PRO A 292 11.52 -25.00 -14.05
CA PRO A 292 12.16 -26.22 -13.61
C PRO A 292 11.21 -27.04 -12.72
N LYS A 293 11.49 -28.32 -12.56
CA LYS A 293 10.80 -29.15 -11.58
C LYS A 293 11.02 -28.56 -10.17
N LEU A 294 9.93 -28.42 -9.41
CA LEU A 294 10.02 -27.99 -8.03
C LEU A 294 10.86 -28.99 -7.22
N ILE A 295 11.92 -28.49 -6.61
CA ILE A 295 12.75 -29.24 -5.66
C ILE A 295 12.49 -28.59 -4.29
N THR A 296 11.72 -29.27 -3.46
CA THR A 296 11.49 -28.82 -2.09
C THR A 296 12.72 -29.14 -1.21
N THR A 297 12.92 -28.34 -0.16
CA THR A 297 13.94 -28.62 0.85
C THR A 297 13.74 -30.02 1.45
N PRO A 298 14.82 -30.75 1.83
CA PRO A 298 14.71 -32.01 2.54
C PRO A 298 13.85 -31.80 3.80
N GLY A 299 12.67 -32.44 3.86
CA GLY A 299 11.70 -32.28 4.96
C GLY A 299 10.44 -31.49 4.62
N ALA A 300 10.43 -30.71 3.57
CA ALA A 300 9.21 -30.06 3.07
C ALA A 300 8.34 -31.06 2.26
N ASN A 301 7.92 -32.14 2.90
CA ASN A 301 7.01 -33.08 2.29
C ASN A 301 5.64 -32.39 2.15
N LEU A 302 5.38 -31.75 1.00
CA LEU A 302 4.17 -30.98 0.77
C LEU A 302 2.96 -31.92 0.73
N THR A 303 1.91 -31.50 1.41
CA THR A 303 0.58 -32.13 1.37
C THR A 303 -0.48 -31.05 1.20
N ARG A 304 -1.73 -31.45 0.89
CA ARG A 304 -2.85 -30.53 0.79
C ARG A 304 -3.10 -29.80 2.11
N GLU A 305 -3.00 -30.51 3.22
CA GLU A 305 -3.22 -29.98 4.57
C GLU A 305 -2.17 -28.90 4.92
N LYS A 306 -0.90 -29.13 4.59
CA LYS A 306 0.18 -28.16 4.79
C LYS A 306 0.00 -26.89 3.97
N ILE A 307 -0.37 -27.05 2.69
CA ILE A 307 -0.65 -25.92 1.79
C ILE A 307 -1.90 -25.14 2.27
N ALA A 308 -2.95 -25.84 2.68
CA ALA A 308 -4.17 -25.22 3.19
C ALA A 308 -3.93 -24.44 4.49
N LEU A 309 -3.18 -25.03 5.42
CA LEU A 309 -2.77 -24.34 6.66
C LEU A 309 -1.93 -23.11 6.35
N GLY A 310 -0.93 -23.24 5.46
CA GLY A 310 -0.10 -22.12 5.04
C GLY A 310 -0.89 -21.00 4.39
N ARG A 311 -1.86 -21.34 3.54
CA ARG A 311 -2.78 -20.37 2.93
C ARG A 311 -3.60 -19.65 4.00
N LYS A 312 -4.21 -20.37 4.96
CA LYS A 312 -4.95 -19.77 6.07
C LYS A 312 -4.09 -18.78 6.86
N LEU A 313 -2.87 -19.16 7.22
CA LEU A 313 -1.92 -18.32 7.93
C LEU A 313 -1.55 -17.05 7.12
N PHE A 314 -1.39 -17.16 5.80
CA PHE A 314 -0.97 -16.07 4.94
C PHE A 314 -1.99 -14.92 4.87
N TYR A 315 -3.28 -15.24 4.95
CA TYR A 315 -4.38 -14.26 4.87
C TYR A 315 -4.92 -13.84 6.23
N ASP A 316 -4.46 -14.44 7.34
CA ASP A 316 -4.99 -14.15 8.67
C ASP A 316 -4.37 -12.87 9.27
N ARG A 317 -5.16 -11.81 9.37
CA ARG A 317 -4.75 -10.52 9.94
C ARG A 317 -4.43 -10.60 11.42
N ARG A 318 -5.03 -11.54 12.15
CA ARG A 318 -4.79 -11.76 13.58
C ARG A 318 -3.36 -12.18 13.89
N LEU A 319 -2.57 -12.53 12.87
CA LEU A 319 -1.16 -12.90 13.04
C LEU A 319 -0.22 -11.69 13.12
N SER A 320 -0.68 -10.47 12.86
CA SER A 320 0.08 -9.26 13.20
C SER A 320 -0.11 -8.89 14.66
N HIS A 321 0.80 -8.09 15.22
CA HIS A 321 0.71 -7.64 16.61
C HIS A 321 -0.62 -6.93 16.92
N THR A 322 -1.10 -6.13 15.97
CA THR A 322 -2.31 -5.30 16.09
C THR A 322 -3.58 -5.94 15.53
N ASP A 323 -3.53 -7.17 15.04
CA ASP A 323 -4.65 -7.89 14.41
C ASP A 323 -5.18 -7.23 13.11
N THR A 324 -4.40 -6.37 12.47
CA THR A 324 -4.85 -5.54 11.34
C THR A 324 -4.22 -5.90 10.00
N ILE A 325 -3.09 -6.61 9.99
CA ILE A 325 -2.27 -6.85 8.79
C ILE A 325 -2.01 -8.33 8.60
N SER A 326 -2.18 -8.80 7.37
CA SER A 326 -1.74 -10.12 6.91
C SER A 326 -0.67 -9.98 5.83
N CYS A 327 -0.01 -11.08 5.46
CA CYS A 327 0.96 -11.08 4.35
C CYS A 327 0.35 -10.58 3.04
N ALA A 328 -0.94 -10.84 2.81
CA ALA A 328 -1.66 -10.45 1.61
C ALA A 328 -1.87 -8.94 1.45
N ILE A 329 -1.67 -8.12 2.50
CA ILE A 329 -1.71 -6.65 2.37
C ILE A 329 -0.51 -6.12 1.58
N CYS A 330 0.65 -6.75 1.75
CA CYS A 330 1.86 -6.40 1.00
C CYS A 330 2.06 -7.27 -0.25
N HIS A 331 1.52 -8.48 -0.26
CA HIS A 331 1.57 -9.42 -1.38
C HIS A 331 0.18 -9.64 -1.96
N VAL A 332 -0.33 -8.59 -2.63
CA VAL A 332 -1.70 -8.52 -3.15
C VAL A 332 -1.86 -9.48 -4.34
N PRO A 333 -2.79 -10.46 -4.28
CA PRO A 333 -2.92 -11.46 -5.33
C PRO A 333 -3.19 -10.88 -6.72
N GLU A 334 -4.08 -9.90 -6.81
CA GLU A 334 -4.47 -9.23 -8.06
C GLU A 334 -3.31 -8.49 -8.72
N MET A 335 -2.29 -8.18 -7.95
CA MET A 335 -1.07 -7.48 -8.38
C MET A 335 0.11 -8.44 -8.56
N GLY A 336 -0.20 -9.69 -8.91
CA GLY A 336 0.82 -10.73 -9.05
C GLY A 336 1.51 -11.08 -7.73
N PHE A 337 0.81 -10.98 -6.60
CA PHE A 337 1.35 -11.19 -5.26
C PHE A 337 2.54 -10.26 -4.93
N ALA A 338 2.51 -9.04 -5.46
CA ALA A 338 3.40 -7.92 -5.15
C ALA A 338 2.57 -6.78 -4.56
N HIS A 339 3.16 -5.59 -4.42
CA HIS A 339 2.45 -4.38 -3.98
C HIS A 339 2.62 -3.27 -5.03
N ASN A 340 1.53 -2.66 -5.50
CA ASN A 340 1.58 -1.64 -6.56
C ASN A 340 0.87 -0.31 -6.22
N GLU A 341 0.10 -0.24 -5.16
CA GLU A 341 -0.60 0.99 -4.78
C GLU A 341 0.38 2.08 -4.33
N LEU A 342 1.44 1.67 -3.65
CA LEU A 342 2.52 2.54 -3.19
C LEU A 342 3.86 1.99 -3.66
N SER A 343 4.87 2.85 -3.80
CA SER A 343 6.24 2.41 -4.09
C SER A 343 6.78 1.47 -3.01
N ILE A 344 6.35 1.67 -1.77
CA ILE A 344 6.74 0.90 -0.59
C ILE A 344 5.46 0.53 0.16
N ALA A 345 5.33 -0.74 0.54
CA ALA A 345 4.19 -1.21 1.31
C ALA A 345 4.19 -0.63 2.74
N VAL A 346 2.99 -0.44 3.26
CA VAL A 346 2.77 0.08 4.62
C VAL A 346 2.35 -1.07 5.52
N GLY A 347 3.07 -1.24 6.60
CA GLY A 347 2.80 -2.24 7.61
C GLY A 347 1.98 -1.75 8.79
N THR A 348 2.13 -2.42 9.92
CA THR A 348 1.43 -2.14 11.18
C THR A 348 1.59 -0.67 11.57
N GLU A 349 0.49 -0.04 11.95
CA GLU A 349 0.44 1.35 12.44
C GLU A 349 0.90 2.40 11.42
N GLY A 350 0.84 2.09 10.14
CA GLY A 350 1.22 3.04 9.11
C GLY A 350 2.73 3.13 8.85
N ARG A 351 3.53 2.25 9.43
CA ARG A 351 4.98 2.25 9.24
C ARG A 351 5.35 1.71 7.87
N SER A 352 6.33 2.30 7.25
CA SER A 352 6.80 1.93 5.91
C SER A 352 8.17 1.29 5.97
N ASN A 353 8.33 0.20 5.22
CA ASN A 353 9.63 -0.40 4.96
C ASN A 353 10.46 0.47 3.99
N LEU A 354 11.73 0.13 3.78
CA LEU A 354 12.58 0.83 2.81
C LEU A 354 12.45 0.28 1.38
N ARG A 355 11.80 -0.88 1.21
CA ARG A 355 11.76 -1.63 -0.04
C ARG A 355 10.36 -1.98 -0.47
N ASN A 356 10.16 -2.04 -1.77
CA ASN A 356 8.94 -2.58 -2.37
C ASN A 356 8.77 -4.06 -2.03
N ALA A 357 7.53 -4.52 -1.82
CA ALA A 357 7.23 -5.93 -1.62
C ALA A 357 7.29 -6.68 -2.97
N PRO A 358 8.27 -7.57 -3.17
CA PRO A 358 8.41 -8.30 -4.43
C PRO A 358 7.31 -9.35 -4.57
N THR A 359 7.05 -9.77 -5.81
CA THR A 359 6.17 -10.92 -6.03
C THR A 359 6.70 -12.18 -5.34
N ILE A 360 5.77 -12.98 -4.81
CA ILE A 360 6.06 -14.33 -4.29
C ILE A 360 5.68 -15.43 -5.28
N LEU A 361 5.23 -15.09 -6.50
CA LEU A 361 5.07 -16.07 -7.57
C LEU A 361 6.42 -16.68 -7.94
N ASN A 362 6.47 -18.00 -8.01
CA ASN A 362 7.68 -18.77 -8.34
C ASN A 362 8.85 -18.60 -7.34
N VAL A 363 8.60 -18.01 -6.17
CA VAL A 363 9.66 -17.81 -5.16
C VAL A 363 10.32 -19.13 -4.73
N ALA A 364 9.56 -20.21 -4.77
CA ALA A 364 10.03 -21.58 -4.49
C ALA A 364 11.20 -22.06 -5.39
N LEU A 365 11.42 -21.40 -6.51
CA LEU A 365 12.47 -21.76 -7.48
C LEU A 365 13.74 -20.94 -7.30
N LEU A 366 13.76 -20.03 -6.32
CA LEU A 366 14.90 -19.18 -6.00
C LEU A 366 15.70 -19.78 -4.85
N SER A 367 17.01 -19.50 -4.84
CA SER A 367 17.93 -19.94 -3.79
C SER A 367 18.25 -18.85 -2.75
N ARG A 368 17.83 -17.60 -3.03
CA ARG A 368 18.09 -16.43 -2.18
C ARG A 368 16.86 -15.56 -2.07
N PHE A 369 16.58 -15.07 -0.86
CA PHE A 369 15.39 -14.32 -0.54
C PHE A 369 15.73 -12.92 -0.04
N PHE A 370 14.73 -12.02 -0.09
CA PHE A 370 14.86 -10.58 0.02
C PHE A 370 15.67 -9.94 -1.11
N HIS A 371 15.59 -8.62 -1.21
CA HIS A 371 16.33 -7.87 -2.23
C HIS A 371 17.84 -7.86 -2.01
N ASP A 372 18.28 -8.04 -0.78
CA ASP A 372 19.71 -8.10 -0.38
C ASP A 372 20.23 -9.53 -0.23
N ALA A 373 19.43 -10.54 -0.56
CA ALA A 373 19.80 -11.96 -0.53
C ALA A 373 20.28 -12.45 0.84
N ARG A 374 19.78 -11.86 1.94
CA ARG A 374 20.19 -12.21 3.31
C ARG A 374 19.68 -13.56 3.81
N GLU A 375 18.66 -14.13 3.16
CA GLU A 375 18.08 -15.41 3.53
C GLU A 375 18.19 -16.44 2.42
N HIS A 376 18.29 -17.73 2.81
CA HIS A 376 18.51 -18.85 1.93
C HIS A 376 17.43 -19.96 2.02
N SER A 377 16.45 -19.81 2.90
CA SER A 377 15.28 -20.68 2.98
C SER A 377 14.01 -19.88 3.21
N LEU A 378 12.90 -20.35 2.67
CA LEU A 378 11.60 -19.73 2.90
C LEU A 378 11.18 -19.87 4.36
N GLU A 379 11.54 -20.98 5.00
CA GLU A 379 11.25 -21.25 6.41
C GLU A 379 11.90 -20.23 7.36
N ASN A 380 13.07 -19.71 7.01
CA ASN A 380 13.72 -18.64 7.77
C ASN A 380 13.20 -17.27 7.35
N GLN A 381 12.95 -17.07 6.05
CA GLN A 381 12.54 -15.79 5.48
C GLN A 381 11.26 -15.26 6.12
N VAL A 382 10.29 -16.14 6.42
CA VAL A 382 8.98 -15.74 6.96
C VAL A 382 9.08 -15.01 8.30
N TRP A 383 10.11 -15.27 9.10
CA TRP A 383 10.30 -14.60 10.39
C TRP A 383 10.70 -13.14 10.26
N GLY A 384 11.30 -12.74 9.12
CA GLY A 384 11.58 -11.33 8.84
C GLY A 384 10.30 -10.48 8.95
N PRO A 385 9.33 -10.62 8.03
CA PRO A 385 8.10 -9.81 8.06
C PRO A 385 7.22 -10.06 9.30
N LEU A 386 7.20 -11.28 9.86
CA LEU A 386 6.42 -11.56 11.08
C LEU A 386 6.91 -10.74 12.28
N LEU A 387 8.21 -10.49 12.40
CA LEU A 387 8.82 -9.82 13.54
C LEU A 387 9.20 -8.36 13.26
N SER A 388 9.34 -7.98 11.98
CA SER A 388 9.70 -6.62 11.59
C SER A 388 8.68 -5.62 12.13
N HIS A 389 9.19 -4.60 12.80
CA HIS A 389 8.40 -3.53 13.38
C HIS A 389 7.64 -2.71 12.32
N GLU A 390 8.22 -2.59 11.14
CA GLU A 390 7.64 -1.90 9.98
C GLU A 390 6.63 -2.77 9.20
N GLU A 391 6.48 -4.05 9.58
CA GLU A 391 5.58 -4.99 8.90
C GLU A 391 4.54 -5.55 9.87
N MET A 392 4.66 -6.78 10.39
CA MET A 392 3.66 -7.39 11.26
C MET A 392 3.91 -7.17 12.77
N ALA A 393 5.07 -6.67 13.15
CA ALA A 393 5.46 -6.17 14.47
C ALA A 393 5.26 -7.12 15.66
N ASN A 394 5.31 -8.44 15.48
CA ASN A 394 5.24 -9.33 16.61
C ASN A 394 6.51 -9.24 17.47
N PRO A 395 6.40 -9.13 18.81
CA PRO A 395 7.58 -8.93 19.65
C PRO A 395 8.49 -10.15 19.71
N SER A 396 7.99 -11.35 19.41
CA SER A 396 8.80 -12.58 19.37
C SER A 396 8.06 -13.74 18.70
N PRO A 397 8.78 -14.76 18.21
CA PRO A 397 8.14 -16.00 17.74
C PRO A 397 7.25 -16.66 18.78
N GLY A 398 7.70 -16.70 20.04
CA GLY A 398 6.94 -17.28 21.15
C GLY A 398 5.62 -16.55 21.43
N TYR A 399 5.59 -15.23 21.25
CA TYR A 399 4.35 -14.45 21.33
C TYR A 399 3.35 -14.89 20.26
N LEU A 400 3.78 -14.97 19.00
CA LEU A 400 2.93 -15.37 17.89
C LEU A 400 2.42 -16.81 18.06
N ILE A 401 3.28 -17.74 18.46
CA ILE A 401 2.89 -19.14 18.71
C ILE A 401 1.83 -19.22 19.81
N LYS A 402 2.02 -18.48 20.91
CA LYS A 402 1.03 -18.41 21.98
C LYS A 402 -0.29 -17.82 21.49
N LYS A 403 -0.23 -16.81 20.64
CA LYS A 403 -1.42 -16.18 20.04
C LYS A 403 -2.19 -17.20 19.19
N ILE A 404 -1.52 -17.93 18.29
CA ILE A 404 -2.13 -18.96 17.44
C ILE A 404 -2.77 -20.06 18.28
N LYS A 405 -2.11 -20.54 19.35
CA LYS A 405 -2.65 -21.54 20.26
C LYS A 405 -3.94 -21.12 20.98
N ASN A 406 -4.18 -19.81 21.05
CA ASN A 406 -5.39 -19.26 21.67
C ASN A 406 -6.50 -18.92 20.65
N ILE A 407 -6.28 -19.19 19.38
CA ILE A 407 -7.26 -18.97 18.32
C ILE A 407 -7.90 -20.32 17.97
N PRO A 408 -9.19 -20.54 18.33
CA PRO A 408 -9.84 -21.85 18.17
C PRO A 408 -9.85 -22.38 16.72
N ASP A 409 -9.81 -21.49 15.74
CA ASP A 409 -9.81 -21.88 14.33
C ASP A 409 -8.57 -22.65 13.88
N TYR A 410 -7.51 -22.64 14.70
CA TYR A 410 -6.29 -23.41 14.43
C TYR A 410 -6.24 -24.74 15.19
N ASP A 411 -7.27 -25.05 16.01
CA ASP A 411 -7.33 -26.31 16.75
C ASP A 411 -7.23 -27.50 15.80
N ASN A 412 -6.30 -28.41 16.09
CA ASN A 412 -5.97 -29.62 15.34
C ASN A 412 -5.43 -29.42 13.90
N LEU A 413 -5.36 -28.19 13.34
CA LEU A 413 -4.88 -27.99 11.98
C LEU A 413 -3.38 -28.26 11.85
N PHE A 414 -2.60 -27.91 12.86
CA PHE A 414 -1.16 -28.20 12.89
C PHE A 414 -0.90 -29.70 13.09
N GLU A 415 -1.65 -30.34 13.95
CA GLU A 415 -1.57 -31.77 14.22
C GLU A 415 -1.96 -32.58 12.98
N GLU A 416 -3.00 -32.17 12.23
CA GLU A 416 -3.38 -32.79 10.94
C GLU A 416 -2.27 -32.65 9.89
N ALA A 417 -1.62 -31.46 9.82
CA ALA A 417 -0.62 -31.19 8.81
C ALA A 417 0.77 -31.73 9.13
N TYR A 418 1.15 -31.71 10.42
CA TYR A 418 2.53 -32.00 10.85
C TYR A 418 2.66 -33.09 11.92
N GLY A 419 1.56 -33.55 12.50
CA GLY A 419 1.56 -34.52 13.60
C GLY A 419 1.89 -33.90 14.98
N GLU A 420 2.07 -32.58 15.03
CA GLU A 420 2.39 -31.83 16.26
C GLU A 420 1.78 -30.42 16.18
N GLY A 421 1.59 -29.78 17.33
CA GLY A 421 0.96 -28.46 17.43
C GLY A 421 1.83 -27.30 16.95
N PRO A 422 1.31 -26.04 17.09
CA PRO A 422 2.03 -24.85 16.66
C PRO A 422 3.39 -24.69 17.37
N SER A 423 4.44 -24.59 16.57
CA SER A 423 5.84 -24.38 16.97
C SER A 423 6.54 -23.47 15.97
N ILE A 424 7.78 -23.06 16.24
CA ILE A 424 8.59 -22.30 15.27
C ILE A 424 8.73 -23.10 13.97
N ASP A 425 9.01 -24.38 14.09
CA ASP A 425 9.26 -25.28 12.95
C ASP A 425 8.00 -25.49 12.13
N THR A 426 6.87 -25.86 12.76
CA THR A 426 5.62 -26.12 12.03
C THR A 426 5.05 -24.85 11.39
N LEU A 427 5.18 -23.71 12.06
CA LEU A 427 4.72 -22.43 11.53
C LEU A 427 5.53 -22.02 10.31
N SER A 428 6.87 -22.08 10.39
CA SER A 428 7.77 -21.81 9.28
C SER A 428 7.44 -22.68 8.06
N LYS A 429 7.31 -23.98 8.26
CA LYS A 429 6.98 -24.95 7.22
C LYS A 429 5.60 -24.71 6.61
N ALA A 430 4.61 -24.31 7.41
CA ALA A 430 3.28 -24.04 6.91
C ALA A 430 3.24 -22.80 5.98
N PHE A 431 3.83 -21.69 6.40
CA PHE A 431 3.95 -20.51 5.53
C PHE A 431 4.72 -20.83 4.25
N SER A 432 5.81 -21.57 4.35
CA SER A 432 6.60 -21.98 3.18
C SER A 432 5.82 -22.91 2.25
N ALA A 433 5.00 -23.81 2.80
CA ALA A 433 4.21 -24.76 2.00
C ALA A 433 3.25 -24.04 1.04
N TYR A 434 2.61 -22.96 1.49
CA TYR A 434 1.77 -22.15 0.60
C TYR A 434 2.61 -21.42 -0.46
N GLN A 435 3.73 -20.81 -0.07
CA GLN A 435 4.61 -20.12 -1.01
C GLN A 435 5.21 -21.08 -2.05
N TYR A 436 5.55 -22.33 -1.67
CA TYR A 436 5.98 -23.36 -2.60
C TYR A 436 4.90 -23.70 -3.64
N ALA A 437 3.64 -23.51 -3.31
CA ALA A 437 2.53 -23.82 -4.19
C ALA A 437 2.18 -22.69 -5.19
N LEU A 438 2.71 -21.48 -5.01
CA LEU A 438 2.45 -20.34 -5.89
C LEU A 438 3.30 -20.36 -7.16
N MET A 439 3.11 -21.40 -7.98
CA MET A 439 3.86 -21.63 -9.22
C MET A 439 3.10 -21.07 -10.42
N SER A 440 3.75 -20.25 -11.23
CA SER A 440 3.16 -19.60 -12.41
C SER A 440 4.07 -19.72 -13.63
N GLY A 441 3.71 -20.62 -14.53
CA GLY A 441 4.40 -20.91 -15.80
C GLY A 441 3.45 -20.97 -16.99
N ASN A 442 3.82 -21.74 -18.03
CA ASN A 442 3.04 -21.88 -19.26
C ASN A 442 2.69 -20.53 -19.91
N SER A 443 3.56 -19.53 -19.79
CA SER A 443 3.37 -18.21 -20.40
C SER A 443 3.34 -18.27 -21.93
N SER A 444 2.93 -17.19 -22.59
CA SER A 444 3.00 -17.12 -24.05
C SER A 444 4.42 -17.29 -24.57
N PHE A 445 5.41 -16.73 -23.86
CA PHE A 445 6.83 -16.96 -24.15
C PHE A 445 7.19 -18.43 -24.03
N ASP A 446 6.76 -19.12 -22.98
CA ASP A 446 7.07 -20.56 -22.79
C ASP A 446 6.51 -21.42 -23.93
N LYS A 447 5.28 -21.15 -24.34
CA LYS A 447 4.66 -21.85 -25.47
C LYS A 447 5.41 -21.61 -26.78
N TRP A 448 5.90 -20.41 -26.98
CA TRP A 448 6.67 -20.04 -28.16
C TRP A 448 8.07 -20.66 -28.14
N TYR A 449 8.80 -20.47 -27.06
CA TYR A 449 10.24 -20.80 -27.00
C TYR A 449 10.49 -22.27 -26.73
N TYR A 450 9.79 -22.83 -25.71
CA TYR A 450 9.94 -24.22 -25.28
C TYR A 450 8.88 -25.14 -25.88
N GLY A 451 7.69 -24.64 -26.16
CA GLY A 451 6.56 -25.41 -26.65
C GLY A 451 6.47 -25.49 -28.18
N GLY A 452 7.26 -24.74 -28.91
CA GLY A 452 7.32 -24.75 -30.38
C GLY A 452 6.13 -24.07 -31.07
N ASP A 453 5.24 -23.40 -30.34
CA ASP A 453 4.13 -22.62 -30.93
C ASP A 453 4.62 -21.28 -31.46
N ARG A 454 4.95 -21.23 -32.72
CA ARG A 454 5.51 -20.04 -33.37
C ARG A 454 4.58 -18.82 -33.35
N ASN A 455 3.31 -19.00 -33.09
CA ASN A 455 2.30 -17.94 -33.08
C ASN A 455 1.90 -17.48 -31.66
N ALA A 456 2.49 -18.07 -30.63
CA ALA A 456 2.13 -17.78 -29.23
C ALA A 456 2.47 -16.35 -28.80
N ILE A 457 3.41 -15.68 -29.49
CA ILE A 457 3.77 -14.28 -29.24
C ILE A 457 3.82 -13.49 -30.54
N SER A 458 3.62 -12.16 -30.44
CA SER A 458 3.65 -11.25 -31.59
C SER A 458 5.06 -11.13 -32.21
N ARG A 459 5.13 -10.66 -33.47
CA ARG A 459 6.42 -10.38 -34.13
C ARG A 459 7.24 -9.31 -33.40
N ASP A 460 6.58 -8.31 -32.81
CA ASP A 460 7.29 -7.29 -32.03
C ASP A 460 7.84 -7.87 -30.73
N ALA A 461 7.12 -8.78 -30.05
CA ALA A 461 7.65 -9.51 -28.89
C ALA A 461 8.83 -10.44 -29.27
N GLN A 462 8.78 -11.10 -30.44
CA GLN A 462 9.90 -11.91 -30.93
C GLN A 462 11.15 -11.05 -31.17
N LYS A 463 10.98 -9.87 -31.79
CA LYS A 463 12.07 -8.91 -31.96
C LYS A 463 12.56 -8.35 -30.63
N GLY A 464 11.65 -8.12 -29.68
CA GLY A 464 12.00 -7.75 -28.31
C GLY A 464 12.89 -8.78 -27.63
N PHE A 465 12.63 -10.07 -27.82
CA PHE A 465 13.48 -11.14 -27.33
C PHE A 465 14.85 -11.17 -28.02
N GLU A 466 14.93 -10.95 -29.32
CA GLU A 466 16.19 -10.81 -30.04
C GLU A 466 17.03 -9.64 -29.51
N ILE A 467 16.40 -8.50 -29.19
CA ILE A 467 17.06 -7.36 -28.58
C ILE A 467 17.50 -7.69 -27.15
N PHE A 468 16.63 -8.31 -26.36
CA PHE A 468 16.89 -8.71 -24.96
C PHE A 468 18.12 -9.63 -24.87
N THR A 469 18.26 -10.59 -25.77
CA THR A 469 19.39 -11.54 -25.82
C THR A 469 20.62 -11.00 -26.55
N GLY A 470 20.46 -10.02 -27.40
CA GLY A 470 21.51 -9.41 -28.24
C GLY A 470 21.91 -8.02 -27.76
N LYS A 471 21.55 -7.00 -28.55
CA LYS A 471 21.93 -5.59 -28.36
C LYS A 471 21.61 -5.05 -26.96
N GLY A 472 20.47 -5.43 -26.38
CA GLY A 472 20.02 -5.00 -25.05
C GLY A 472 20.81 -5.63 -23.89
N SER A 473 21.57 -6.71 -24.16
CA SER A 473 22.41 -7.40 -23.16
C SER A 473 21.69 -7.80 -21.84
N CYS A 474 20.35 -7.79 -21.81
CA CYS A 474 19.55 -8.08 -20.61
C CYS A 474 19.77 -9.52 -20.10
N ILE A 475 20.04 -10.44 -21.03
CA ILE A 475 20.35 -11.86 -20.73
C ILE A 475 21.57 -12.03 -19.82
N SER A 476 22.44 -11.02 -19.72
CA SER A 476 23.63 -11.08 -18.87
C SER A 476 23.31 -11.16 -17.37
N CYS A 477 22.14 -10.67 -16.98
CA CYS A 477 21.61 -10.76 -15.61
C CYS A 477 20.33 -11.61 -15.57
N HIS A 478 19.48 -11.51 -16.60
CA HIS A 478 18.21 -12.22 -16.69
C HIS A 478 18.33 -13.45 -17.62
N THR A 479 18.95 -14.49 -17.10
CA THR A 479 19.35 -15.67 -17.86
C THR A 479 18.18 -16.49 -18.41
N VAL A 480 18.39 -17.06 -19.60
CA VAL A 480 17.46 -17.98 -20.27
C VAL A 480 18.16 -19.31 -20.49
N GLY A 481 17.66 -20.38 -19.92
CA GLY A 481 18.21 -21.73 -20.08
C GLY A 481 17.62 -22.47 -21.28
N GLU A 482 18.14 -23.65 -21.56
CA GLU A 482 17.68 -24.50 -22.66
C GLU A 482 16.30 -25.12 -22.41
N ASP A 483 16.01 -25.52 -21.17
CA ASP A 483 14.78 -26.21 -20.78
C ASP A 483 13.78 -25.31 -20.03
N PHE A 484 14.28 -24.27 -19.37
CA PHE A 484 13.47 -23.32 -18.59
C PHE A 484 14.16 -21.96 -18.47
N ALA A 485 13.41 -20.93 -18.09
CA ALA A 485 13.95 -19.61 -17.78
C ALA A 485 13.29 -19.01 -16.56
N LEU A 486 14.04 -18.70 -15.52
CA LEU A 486 13.61 -17.89 -14.39
C LEU A 486 13.88 -16.41 -14.62
N PHE A 487 14.62 -16.05 -15.67
CA PHE A 487 15.03 -14.69 -16.00
C PHE A 487 15.71 -13.98 -14.82
N THR A 488 16.61 -14.68 -14.16
CA THR A 488 17.49 -14.17 -13.10
C THR A 488 18.78 -14.99 -13.06
N ASP A 489 19.89 -14.36 -12.71
CA ASP A 489 21.15 -15.00 -12.37
C ASP A 489 21.32 -15.15 -10.84
N GLU A 490 20.34 -14.66 -10.06
CA GLU A 490 20.31 -14.55 -8.60
C GLU A 490 21.55 -13.85 -8.00
N LYS A 491 22.36 -13.18 -8.82
CA LYS A 491 23.51 -12.38 -8.34
C LYS A 491 23.06 -11.00 -7.90
N LEU A 492 23.98 -10.29 -7.26
CA LEU A 492 23.72 -8.97 -6.72
C LEU A 492 24.47 -7.91 -7.54
N HIS A 493 23.72 -6.91 -7.99
CA HIS A 493 24.23 -5.85 -8.85
C HIS A 493 23.87 -4.48 -8.32
N ASN A 494 24.78 -3.52 -8.45
CA ASN A 494 24.52 -2.11 -8.22
C ASN A 494 24.14 -1.46 -9.56
N THR A 495 22.88 -1.08 -9.71
CA THR A 495 22.34 -0.37 -10.89
C THR A 495 22.38 1.15 -10.76
N GLY A 496 22.70 1.64 -9.56
CA GLY A 496 22.72 3.06 -9.21
C GLY A 496 21.46 3.56 -8.51
N ILE A 497 20.37 2.80 -8.46
CA ILE A 497 19.12 3.22 -7.78
C ILE A 497 19.35 3.47 -6.29
N GLY A 498 20.00 2.52 -5.58
CA GLY A 498 20.30 2.71 -4.16
C GLY A 498 21.30 3.86 -3.91
N PHE A 499 22.25 4.06 -4.82
CA PHE A 499 23.14 5.22 -4.78
C PHE A 499 22.36 6.53 -4.93
N ASP A 500 21.45 6.61 -5.90
CA ASP A 500 20.60 7.80 -6.12
C ASP A 500 19.79 8.13 -4.87
N ALA A 501 19.10 7.14 -4.32
CA ALA A 501 18.33 7.30 -3.10
C ALA A 501 19.19 7.74 -1.90
N SER A 502 20.41 7.18 -1.77
CA SER A 502 21.33 7.52 -0.69
C SER A 502 21.94 8.91 -0.79
N MET A 503 22.08 9.43 -2.01
CA MET A 503 22.65 10.76 -2.25
C MET A 503 21.58 11.85 -2.28
N TYR A 504 20.31 11.48 -2.23
CA TYR A 504 19.24 12.45 -2.15
C TYR A 504 19.23 13.08 -0.77
N VAL A 505 19.63 14.35 -0.71
CA VAL A 505 19.50 15.16 0.50
C VAL A 505 18.14 15.86 0.44
N GLU A 506 17.22 15.40 1.24
CA GLU A 506 15.93 16.09 1.37
C GLU A 506 16.15 17.54 1.81
N PRO A 507 15.59 18.53 1.10
CA PRO A 507 15.67 19.90 1.54
C PRO A 507 14.97 20.03 2.92
N PRO A 508 15.47 20.89 3.82
CA PRO A 508 14.90 21.04 5.17
C PRO A 508 13.43 21.46 5.17
N LYS A 509 12.95 21.99 4.06
CA LYS A 509 11.53 22.24 3.80
C LYS A 509 11.16 21.70 2.43
N LYS A 510 10.18 20.82 2.40
CA LYS A 510 9.63 20.26 1.17
C LYS A 510 8.28 20.92 0.87
N LYS A 511 8.17 21.53 -0.30
CA LYS A 511 6.87 22.01 -0.77
C LYS A 511 6.08 20.82 -1.33
N VAL A 512 4.97 20.54 -0.71
CA VAL A 512 4.03 19.51 -1.16
C VAL A 512 2.78 20.19 -1.68
N VAL A 513 2.48 19.95 -2.94
CA VAL A 513 1.23 20.42 -3.55
C VAL A 513 0.16 19.39 -3.25
N LEU A 514 -0.71 19.68 -2.30
CA LEU A 514 -1.84 18.82 -1.94
C LEU A 514 -2.99 18.99 -2.92
N ALA A 515 -3.12 20.17 -3.53
CA ALA A 515 -4.16 20.50 -4.48
C ALA A 515 -3.76 21.68 -5.34
N PRO A 516 -4.43 21.95 -6.47
CA PRO A 516 -4.24 23.18 -7.22
C PRO A 516 -4.44 24.41 -6.34
N GLY A 517 -3.37 25.21 -6.15
CA GLY A 517 -3.36 26.39 -5.31
C GLY A 517 -3.14 26.14 -3.81
N LEU A 518 -3.10 24.91 -3.35
CA LEU A 518 -2.79 24.54 -1.96
C LEU A 518 -1.41 23.91 -1.90
N VAL A 519 -0.45 24.71 -1.49
CA VAL A 519 0.95 24.29 -1.28
C VAL A 519 1.25 24.41 0.20
N ILE A 520 1.71 23.33 0.80
CA ILE A 520 2.21 23.35 2.19
C ILE A 520 3.71 23.18 2.21
N ASP A 521 4.38 23.89 3.13
CA ASP A 521 5.79 23.69 3.42
C ASP A 521 5.90 22.70 4.59
N ILE A 522 6.35 21.48 4.30
CA ILE A 522 6.62 20.48 5.32
C ILE A 522 8.07 20.65 5.77
N ASP A 523 8.26 20.85 7.07
CA ASP A 523 9.59 20.88 7.66
C ASP A 523 10.09 19.46 7.86
N THR A 524 10.93 18.99 6.94
CA THR A 524 11.53 17.66 6.99
C THR A 524 12.58 17.54 8.10
N SER A 525 12.96 18.65 8.76
CA SER A 525 13.89 18.60 9.89
C SER A 525 13.27 17.96 11.13
N SER A 526 11.94 17.97 11.24
CA SER A 526 11.22 17.24 12.31
C SER A 526 11.35 15.72 12.19
N TYR A 527 11.50 15.19 10.97
CA TYR A 527 11.86 13.77 10.78
C TYR A 527 13.28 13.43 11.24
N LYS A 528 14.20 14.41 11.14
CA LYS A 528 15.60 14.26 11.58
C LYS A 528 15.76 14.41 13.08
N ASN A 529 14.78 14.97 13.77
CA ASN A 529 14.76 15.14 15.22
C ASN A 529 14.06 13.96 15.92
N ASN A 530 13.49 13.03 15.20
CA ASN A 530 13.05 11.76 15.74
C ASN A 530 14.26 11.02 16.30
N VAL A 531 14.24 10.73 17.57
CA VAL A 531 15.40 10.28 18.34
C VAL A 531 15.81 8.87 17.96
N ALA A 532 14.91 8.07 17.42
CA ALA A 532 15.26 6.84 16.71
C ALA A 532 16.27 7.08 15.57
N PHE A 533 16.48 8.34 15.15
CA PHE A 533 17.35 8.76 14.06
C PHE A 533 18.31 9.89 14.42
N LYS A 534 18.50 10.22 15.72
CA LYS A 534 19.30 11.40 16.15
C LYS A 534 20.79 11.30 15.78
N ASP A 535 21.27 10.10 15.56
CA ASP A 535 22.63 9.82 15.09
C ASP A 535 22.66 8.95 13.81
N GLU A 536 21.53 8.45 13.35
CA GLU A 536 21.40 7.80 12.08
C GLU A 536 20.73 8.77 11.09
N ILE A 537 21.49 9.22 10.12
CA ILE A 537 20.99 9.56 8.79
C ILE A 537 19.93 8.50 8.49
N LEU A 538 18.68 8.89 8.10
CA LEU A 538 17.63 7.97 7.63
C LEU A 538 18.32 6.77 6.99
N PRO A 539 18.09 5.54 7.45
CA PRO A 539 18.89 4.42 7.03
C PRO A 539 18.80 4.33 5.52
N ASN A 540 19.85 4.80 4.86
CA ASN A 540 19.96 4.65 3.43
C ASN A 540 20.02 3.17 3.16
N ASP A 541 19.16 2.68 2.28
CA ASP A 541 19.21 1.29 1.90
C ASP A 541 20.52 1.00 1.17
N LEU A 542 21.50 0.51 1.90
CA LEU A 542 22.83 0.19 1.39
C LEU A 542 22.88 -1.21 0.75
N GLY A 543 21.74 -1.89 0.63
CA GLY A 543 21.63 -3.20 0.01
C GLY A 543 22.46 -4.27 0.72
N LEU A 544 23.20 -5.08 -0.04
CA LEU A 544 24.00 -6.17 0.50
C LEU A 544 25.03 -5.73 1.55
N TYR A 545 25.50 -4.49 1.50
CA TYR A 545 26.42 -3.96 2.50
C TYR A 545 25.89 -4.11 3.92
N THR A 546 24.59 -3.98 4.14
CA THR A 546 24.00 -4.14 5.49
C THR A 546 24.21 -5.55 6.05
N VAL A 547 24.40 -6.53 5.18
CA VAL A 547 24.64 -7.94 5.53
C VAL A 547 26.14 -8.24 5.69
N THR A 548 26.95 -7.79 4.72
CA THR A 548 28.36 -8.19 4.59
C THR A 548 29.33 -7.22 5.26
N GLN A 549 28.93 -5.97 5.45
CA GLN A 549 29.79 -4.86 5.87
C GLN A 549 31.00 -4.61 4.93
N ASP A 550 31.01 -5.22 3.72
CA ASP A 550 32.02 -4.95 2.71
C ASP A 550 31.64 -3.69 1.91
N PRO A 551 32.46 -2.62 1.89
CA PRO A 551 32.21 -1.42 1.10
C PRO A 551 31.94 -1.65 -0.39
N ASN A 552 32.47 -2.74 -0.94
CA ASN A 552 32.23 -3.12 -2.33
C ASN A 552 30.82 -3.63 -2.57
N ASP A 553 30.05 -3.93 -1.52
CA ASP A 553 28.69 -4.46 -1.60
C ASP A 553 27.62 -3.36 -1.43
N ARG A 554 28.03 -2.10 -1.29
CA ARG A 554 27.09 -0.99 -1.22
C ARG A 554 26.20 -0.92 -2.45
N TRP A 555 24.88 -0.76 -2.20
CA TRP A 555 23.82 -0.59 -3.20
C TRP A 555 23.68 -1.77 -4.18
N LYS A 556 24.20 -2.94 -3.81
CA LYS A 556 23.96 -4.17 -4.55
C LYS A 556 22.65 -4.81 -4.09
N PHE A 557 21.81 -5.13 -5.06
CA PHE A 557 20.56 -5.84 -4.87
C PHE A 557 20.48 -7.03 -5.82
N ARG A 558 19.74 -8.04 -5.40
CA ARG A 558 19.57 -9.27 -6.17
C ARG A 558 18.82 -9.01 -7.46
N THR A 559 19.26 -9.61 -8.56
CA THR A 559 18.52 -9.64 -9.82
C THR A 559 17.16 -10.33 -9.61
N PRO A 560 16.03 -9.63 -9.76
CA PRO A 560 14.72 -10.26 -9.64
C PRO A 560 14.43 -11.15 -10.84
N SER A 561 13.57 -12.15 -10.66
CA SER A 561 12.94 -12.85 -11.78
C SER A 561 12.09 -11.88 -12.59
N LEU A 562 12.07 -12.03 -13.92
CA LEU A 562 11.14 -11.27 -14.78
C LEU A 562 9.84 -12.04 -15.06
N ARG A 563 9.66 -13.20 -14.48
CA ARG A 563 8.38 -13.91 -14.58
C ARG A 563 7.26 -13.06 -13.98
N ASN A 564 6.16 -12.95 -14.70
CA ASN A 564 5.00 -12.14 -14.33
C ASN A 564 5.27 -10.63 -14.19
N VAL A 565 6.41 -10.12 -14.71
CA VAL A 565 6.85 -8.75 -14.52
C VAL A 565 5.84 -7.69 -14.99
N ALA A 566 5.00 -8.02 -15.96
CA ALA A 566 3.99 -7.08 -16.48
C ALA A 566 2.90 -6.69 -15.47
N ILE A 567 2.72 -7.49 -14.42
CA ILE A 567 1.66 -7.29 -13.40
C ILE A 567 2.23 -6.98 -12.01
N THR A 568 3.55 -6.84 -11.86
CA THR A 568 4.22 -6.68 -10.57
C THR A 568 4.94 -5.34 -10.41
N GLY A 569 4.48 -4.30 -11.13
CA GLY A 569 4.93 -2.92 -10.87
C GLY A 569 4.49 -2.45 -9.47
N PRO A 570 5.07 -1.34 -8.95
CA PRO A 570 6.19 -0.59 -9.49
C PRO A 570 7.52 -1.34 -9.34
N TYR A 571 8.52 -0.89 -10.08
CA TYR A 571 9.76 -1.61 -10.29
C TYR A 571 10.92 -1.06 -9.46
N MET A 572 12.02 -1.79 -9.44
CA MET A 572 13.21 -1.61 -8.61
C MET A 572 12.96 -2.01 -7.14
N HIS A 573 14.04 -2.17 -6.38
CA HIS A 573 13.94 -2.59 -4.98
C HIS A 573 13.14 -1.62 -4.09
N ASN A 574 13.05 -0.36 -4.49
CA ASN A 574 12.33 0.70 -3.77
C ASN A 574 11.07 1.20 -4.50
N GLY A 575 10.61 0.50 -5.55
CA GLY A 575 9.42 0.90 -6.30
C GLY A 575 9.52 2.25 -7.02
N SER A 576 10.72 2.74 -7.31
CA SER A 576 10.93 4.11 -7.84
C SER A 576 10.55 4.29 -9.30
N ILE A 577 10.32 3.23 -10.05
CA ILE A 577 9.97 3.28 -11.48
C ILE A 577 8.59 2.65 -11.70
N GLY A 578 7.68 3.42 -12.28
CA GLY A 578 6.26 3.04 -12.38
C GLY A 578 5.95 2.07 -13.54
N THR A 579 6.67 2.16 -14.66
CA THR A 579 6.31 1.43 -15.88
C THR A 579 7.47 0.62 -16.46
N LEU A 580 7.16 -0.49 -17.14
CA LEU A 580 8.17 -1.30 -17.85
C LEU A 580 8.94 -0.48 -18.88
N LYS A 581 8.29 0.46 -19.54
CA LYS A 581 8.96 1.32 -20.53
C LYS A 581 10.05 2.17 -19.88
N GLU A 582 9.74 2.78 -18.76
CA GLU A 582 10.71 3.57 -17.99
C GLU A 582 11.85 2.69 -17.46
N VAL A 583 11.56 1.44 -17.06
CA VAL A 583 12.61 0.47 -16.67
C VAL A 583 13.56 0.21 -17.83
N VAL A 584 13.04 -0.10 -19.02
CA VAL A 584 13.90 -0.34 -20.20
C VAL A 584 14.68 0.92 -20.56
N GLN A 585 14.07 2.10 -20.48
CA GLN A 585 14.75 3.38 -20.70
C GLN A 585 15.84 3.66 -19.66
N PHE A 586 15.62 3.29 -18.39
CA PHE A 586 16.63 3.39 -17.33
C PHE A 586 17.88 2.53 -17.67
N TYR A 587 17.68 1.27 -18.07
CA TYR A 587 18.77 0.41 -18.51
C TYR A 587 19.38 0.90 -19.81
N ASN A 588 18.60 1.45 -20.73
CA ASN A 588 19.10 2.04 -21.99
C ASN A 588 20.09 3.18 -21.73
N LYS A 589 19.91 3.94 -20.64
CA LYS A 589 20.83 5.00 -20.21
C LYS A 589 22.06 4.46 -19.48
N GLY A 590 22.13 3.17 -19.14
CA GLY A 590 23.25 2.54 -18.42
C GLY A 590 23.23 2.75 -16.91
N GLY A 591 22.04 2.95 -16.31
CA GLY A 591 21.86 3.15 -14.86
C GLY A 591 22.36 4.52 -14.37
N ILE A 592 22.58 4.64 -13.05
CA ILE A 592 23.00 5.91 -12.43
C ILE A 592 24.45 5.76 -11.96
N ARG A 593 25.36 6.41 -12.68
CA ARG A 593 26.81 6.39 -12.43
C ARG A 593 27.31 7.63 -11.71
N GLN A 594 26.55 8.73 -11.76
CA GLN A 594 26.97 10.01 -11.21
C GLN A 594 25.74 10.88 -10.89
N ILE A 595 25.82 11.60 -9.79
CA ILE A 595 24.84 12.63 -9.38
C ILE A 595 25.63 13.89 -9.03
N GLY A 596 25.47 14.93 -9.82
CA GLY A 596 26.29 16.14 -9.68
C GLY A 596 27.79 15.82 -9.77
N LYS A 597 28.55 16.07 -8.70
CA LYS A 597 29.98 15.74 -8.61
C LYS A 597 30.26 14.37 -7.97
N MET A 598 29.25 13.73 -7.40
CA MET A 598 29.42 12.42 -6.72
C MET A 598 29.38 11.29 -7.74
N LYS A 599 30.38 10.43 -7.70
CA LYS A 599 30.50 9.27 -8.57
C LYS A 599 30.12 8.02 -7.81
N ASN A 600 29.42 7.12 -8.50
CA ASN A 600 29.16 5.77 -8.05
C ASN A 600 30.22 4.83 -8.67
N ASP A 601 31.34 4.67 -7.99
CA ASP A 601 32.45 3.86 -8.49
C ASP A 601 32.17 2.35 -8.43
N ASN A 602 31.06 1.96 -7.74
CA ASN A 602 30.68 0.55 -7.53
C ASN A 602 29.53 0.10 -8.44
N VAL A 603 29.19 0.84 -9.49
CA VAL A 603 28.18 0.42 -10.48
C VAL A 603 28.63 -0.86 -11.17
N SER A 604 27.70 -1.82 -11.32
CA SER A 604 27.98 -3.05 -12.06
C SER A 604 28.56 -2.75 -13.45
N PRO A 605 29.65 -3.44 -13.86
CA PRO A 605 30.21 -3.26 -15.20
C PRO A 605 29.24 -3.65 -16.33
N LEU A 606 28.20 -4.43 -16.01
CA LEU A 606 27.13 -4.80 -16.95
C LEU A 606 26.14 -3.62 -17.23
N MET A 607 26.23 -2.54 -16.47
CA MET A 607 25.42 -1.34 -16.66
C MET A 607 26.15 -0.36 -17.58
N PHE A 608 25.76 -0.30 -18.85
CA PHE A 608 26.29 0.61 -19.86
C PHE A 608 25.17 1.07 -20.80
N PRO A 609 25.30 2.22 -21.47
CA PRO A 609 24.32 2.69 -22.45
C PRO A 609 24.11 1.68 -23.58
N LEU A 610 22.85 1.32 -23.87
CA LEU A 610 22.50 0.27 -24.82
C LEU A 610 22.21 0.82 -26.23
N GLU A 611 21.95 2.14 -26.32
CA GLU A 611 21.64 2.84 -27.59
C GLU A 611 20.42 2.26 -28.32
N LEU A 612 19.41 1.83 -27.56
CA LEU A 612 18.14 1.36 -28.10
C LEU A 612 17.33 2.55 -28.60
N SER A 613 16.75 2.43 -29.78
CA SER A 613 15.72 3.37 -30.28
C SER A 613 14.41 3.17 -29.50
N GLU A 614 13.51 4.15 -29.52
CA GLU A 614 12.20 4.07 -28.88
C GLU A 614 11.40 2.84 -29.36
N ARG A 615 11.49 2.50 -30.63
CA ARG A 615 10.85 1.30 -31.17
C ARG A 615 11.44 0.02 -30.58
N GLU A 616 12.74 -0.06 -30.42
CA GLU A 616 13.39 -1.22 -29.78
C GLU A 616 13.02 -1.32 -28.30
N VAL A 617 12.91 -0.17 -27.60
CA VAL A 617 12.39 -0.12 -26.24
C VAL A 617 10.98 -0.70 -26.16
N ASP A 618 10.06 -0.25 -27.04
CA ASP A 618 8.69 -0.76 -27.09
C ASP A 618 8.64 -2.27 -27.39
N GLN A 619 9.51 -2.76 -28.28
CA GLN A 619 9.59 -4.18 -28.61
C GLN A 619 10.07 -5.02 -27.41
N VAL A 620 11.04 -4.54 -26.64
CA VAL A 620 11.46 -5.21 -25.39
C VAL A 620 10.30 -5.24 -24.38
N VAL A 621 9.53 -4.16 -24.25
CA VAL A 621 8.35 -4.11 -23.38
C VAL A 621 7.30 -5.15 -23.84
N GLU A 622 7.04 -5.25 -25.14
CA GLU A 622 6.12 -6.27 -25.67
C GLU A 622 6.60 -7.69 -25.39
N PHE A 623 7.91 -7.94 -25.44
CA PHE A 623 8.46 -9.22 -24.99
C PHE A 623 8.22 -9.47 -23.49
N LEU A 624 8.53 -8.51 -22.63
CA LEU A 624 8.36 -8.65 -21.19
C LEU A 624 6.90 -8.97 -20.79
N LYS A 625 5.92 -8.45 -21.49
CA LYS A 625 4.51 -8.78 -21.29
C LYS A 625 4.17 -10.24 -21.54
N THR A 626 4.93 -10.95 -22.39
CA THR A 626 4.71 -12.35 -22.70
C THR A 626 5.14 -13.30 -21.59
N LEU A 627 5.79 -12.81 -20.53
CA LEU A 627 6.33 -13.60 -19.41
C LEU A 627 5.29 -13.88 -18.30
N THR A 628 4.05 -13.42 -18.45
CA THR A 628 2.96 -13.67 -17.51
C THR A 628 2.46 -15.10 -17.68
N GLY A 629 2.43 -15.86 -16.57
CA GLY A 629 1.99 -17.25 -16.56
C GLY A 629 0.50 -17.38 -16.85
N SER A 630 0.11 -18.48 -17.50
CA SER A 630 -1.28 -18.68 -17.93
C SER A 630 -2.27 -18.94 -16.78
N ASN A 631 -1.78 -19.34 -15.61
CA ASN A 631 -2.57 -19.71 -14.45
C ASN A 631 -2.62 -18.64 -13.35
N VAL A 632 -2.15 -17.44 -13.61
CA VAL A 632 -2.16 -16.35 -12.62
C VAL A 632 -3.58 -16.08 -12.12
N ASN A 633 -4.56 -16.00 -13.02
CA ASN A 633 -5.95 -15.78 -12.61
C ASN A 633 -6.51 -16.92 -11.74
N GLU A 634 -6.08 -18.15 -11.96
CA GLU A 634 -6.46 -19.30 -11.12
C GLU A 634 -5.89 -19.16 -9.70
N LEU A 635 -4.62 -18.72 -9.59
CA LEU A 635 -3.99 -18.41 -8.30
C LEU A 635 -4.67 -17.24 -7.57
N ILE A 636 -5.08 -16.21 -8.30
CA ILE A 636 -5.85 -15.07 -7.75
C ILE A 636 -7.21 -15.56 -7.22
N LEU A 637 -7.93 -16.39 -7.98
CA LEU A 637 -9.22 -16.94 -7.54
C LEU A 637 -9.06 -17.84 -6.31
N ASP A 638 -7.99 -18.63 -6.23
CA ASP A 638 -7.67 -19.42 -5.05
C ASP A 638 -7.39 -18.52 -3.83
N ALA A 639 -6.63 -17.46 -4.03
CA ALA A 639 -6.35 -16.47 -2.99
C ALA A 639 -7.63 -15.83 -2.44
N LYS A 640 -8.56 -15.45 -3.33
CA LYS A 640 -9.87 -14.87 -2.95
C LYS A 640 -10.76 -15.85 -2.21
N ALA A 641 -10.54 -17.14 -2.34
CA ALA A 641 -11.24 -18.18 -1.58
C ALA A 641 -10.64 -18.43 -0.18
N ALA A 642 -9.52 -17.78 0.16
CA ALA A 642 -8.88 -17.96 1.46
C ALA A 642 -9.66 -17.24 2.56
N PRO A 643 -9.77 -17.83 3.76
CA PRO A 643 -10.31 -17.12 4.93
C PRO A 643 -9.35 -16.00 5.34
N ILE A 644 -9.88 -14.85 5.74
CA ILE A 644 -9.07 -13.64 6.01
C ILE A 644 -8.79 -13.37 7.50
N GLY A 645 -9.16 -14.29 8.37
CA GLY A 645 -8.80 -14.18 9.78
C GLY A 645 -9.72 -13.32 10.64
N GLU A 646 -10.88 -12.90 10.15
CA GLU A 646 -11.92 -12.35 11.00
C GLU A 646 -12.99 -13.38 11.27
N ILE A 647 -13.22 -13.59 12.55
CA ILE A 647 -14.31 -14.47 12.98
C ILE A 647 -15.58 -13.63 12.92
N SER A 648 -16.21 -13.55 11.78
CA SER A 648 -17.65 -13.54 11.79
C SER A 648 -18.11 -14.98 11.93
N LEU A 649 -18.88 -15.29 12.95
CA LEU A 649 -19.53 -16.61 13.08
C LEU A 649 -20.35 -16.97 11.82
N GLU A 650 -20.49 -16.07 10.89
CA GLU A 650 -21.29 -16.13 9.68
C GLU A 650 -20.46 -16.14 8.39
N ASP A 651 -19.12 -15.99 8.46
CA ASP A 651 -18.27 -16.15 7.26
C ASP A 651 -18.10 -17.64 6.91
N PRO A 652 -18.75 -18.16 5.85
CA PRO A 652 -18.68 -19.57 5.47
C PRO A 652 -17.28 -20.03 5.07
N ASN A 653 -16.35 -19.10 4.78
CA ASN A 653 -14.95 -19.44 4.51
C ASN A 653 -14.14 -19.64 5.78
N TRP A 654 -14.74 -19.35 6.93
CA TRP A 654 -14.04 -19.27 8.19
C TRP A 654 -14.31 -20.45 9.12
N PHE A 655 -15.35 -21.23 8.85
CA PHE A 655 -15.70 -22.37 9.70
C PHE A 655 -14.76 -23.55 9.49
N HIS A 656 -14.38 -24.19 10.61
CA HIS A 656 -13.68 -25.49 10.63
C HIS A 656 -14.29 -26.55 9.71
N GLU A 657 -15.62 -26.52 9.57
CA GLU A 657 -16.38 -27.45 8.75
C GLU A 657 -16.38 -27.10 7.26
N ASN A 658 -16.05 -25.87 6.91
CA ASN A 658 -15.92 -25.42 5.54
C ASN A 658 -14.46 -25.51 5.08
N LYS A 659 -13.79 -26.66 5.31
CA LYS A 659 -12.57 -26.98 4.59
C LYS A 659 -12.83 -26.75 3.12
N PRO A 660 -11.96 -26.05 2.37
CA PRO A 660 -12.14 -25.93 0.94
C PRO A 660 -12.34 -27.33 0.37
N LYS A 661 -13.54 -27.61 -0.10
CA LYS A 661 -13.81 -28.86 -0.80
C LYS A 661 -13.11 -28.71 -2.13
N TYR A 662 -11.87 -29.16 -2.17
CA TYR A 662 -11.18 -29.34 -3.45
C TYR A 662 -12.10 -30.18 -4.32
N LYS A 663 -12.52 -29.66 -5.48
CA LYS A 663 -13.13 -30.53 -6.48
C LYS A 663 -12.07 -31.58 -6.78
N GLU A 664 -12.32 -32.81 -6.35
CA GLU A 664 -11.61 -33.97 -6.85
C GLU A 664 -11.88 -33.98 -8.35
N THR A 665 -10.98 -33.42 -9.12
CA THR A 665 -10.90 -33.71 -10.54
C THR A 665 -10.34 -35.12 -10.63
N LEU A 666 -11.24 -36.09 -10.78
CA LEU A 666 -10.94 -37.42 -11.25
C LEU A 666 -10.15 -37.39 -12.56
#